data_33d8efb53f3a28043e79c2ee4dd14bad
#
_entry.id   33d8efb53f3a28043e79c2ee4dd14bad
#
_cell.length_a   1.000
_cell.length_b   1.000
_cell.length_c   1.000
_cell.angle_alpha   90.00
_cell.angle_beta   90.00
_cell.angle_gamma   90.00
#
_symmetry.space_group_name_H-M   'P 1'
#
loop_
_entity.id
_entity.type
_entity.pdbx_description
1 polymer ?
#
loop_
_entity_poly.entity_id
_entity_poly.type
_entity_poly.pdbx_seq_one_letter_code
_entity_poly.pdbx_strand_id
1 'polypeptide(L)'
;MQSIAEILSQELKQKQEYVENIIRLIDEGNTIPFIARYRKEMHGAMDDTTLRNLETRLTYLRNLEQRRDEVKKSIENQGKLTQELTDAIDAAQTMTEVEDLYRPYKQKRRTRGSIAREKGLAPLAEAIFAQDGQDPQVLAQDYINEELGVASIEDALAGANDIIAEDLSDNADIRKALRELVMRRGSLVCKAEDSETESVYTLYYDFNQPISRLLDHQILAVNRGEKEGILKVSVTLPGNEGAALVCRAALKPQMNVSAFVRAAAEDSYERLIFPSIQREVRNELTDRASQGAIHNFALNLKPLLMQPPVKGFVTMGLDPGYRNGCKVAVVDATGKVLDTSVVYPTFSERKKQEAIATLSGLMRKHGVKHIAIGNGTASRETEAMAVEMLRAFPDASYAIVNEAGASVYSASPLAAEEFPNYDVNLRSAVSIARRLQDPLAELVKIDPKAIGVGQYQHDCPQKELDAALGAVVEDCVNAVGVDVNTASRSLLEQVSGLNSTTAKNIVTYREENGPFTGRSQLKKVPKLGPKAFEQCAGFLRIPESKEVLDNTGVHPESYPAAKALLKLLDSTDRASLPQQLAAYGAAKAAEQCGVGEPTLVDIAKELSKPGRDPRDELPAPTLRKDVLEMKDLKPGMELTGTVRNVIDFGVFVDIGVHQDGLVHISEVANRRLRHPSEAVKVGDVVKVVVLSVDEKRHRISLSMKQAGKTKAV
;
A
#
# COMPACT_ATOMS: atom_id res chain seq x y z
N MET A 1 23.25 4.06 -24.13
CA MET A 1 22.08 4.05 -23.16
C MET A 1 22.13 2.75 -22.39
N GLN A 2 21.97 2.78 -21.06
CA GLN A 2 21.82 1.55 -20.26
C GLN A 2 20.47 0.90 -20.58
N SER A 3 20.44 -0.41 -20.67
CA SER A 3 19.17 -1.14 -20.83
C SER A 3 18.33 -1.08 -19.54
N ILE A 4 17.00 -1.24 -19.67
CA ILE A 4 16.12 -1.31 -18.49
C ILE A 4 16.60 -2.40 -17.51
N ALA A 5 17.06 -3.54 -18.04
CA ALA A 5 17.57 -4.63 -17.21
C ALA A 5 18.83 -4.24 -16.42
N GLU A 6 19.75 -3.47 -17.02
CA GLU A 6 20.94 -2.94 -16.34
C GLU A 6 20.57 -1.96 -15.22
N ILE A 7 19.65 -1.04 -15.49
CA ILE A 7 19.15 -0.06 -14.49
C ILE A 7 18.54 -0.80 -13.30
N LEU A 8 17.62 -1.72 -13.55
CA LEU A 8 16.95 -2.51 -12.51
C LEU A 8 17.92 -3.37 -11.72
N SER A 9 18.92 -3.96 -12.40
CA SER A 9 19.98 -4.76 -11.76
C SER A 9 20.77 -3.93 -10.74
N GLN A 10 21.14 -2.70 -11.10
CA GLN A 10 21.87 -1.79 -10.23
C GLN A 10 21.00 -1.28 -9.07
N GLU A 11 19.77 -0.83 -9.34
CA GLU A 11 18.85 -0.29 -8.33
C GLU A 11 18.48 -1.35 -7.28
N LEU A 12 18.15 -2.57 -7.72
CA LEU A 12 17.73 -3.67 -6.85
C LEU A 12 18.90 -4.50 -6.31
N LYS A 13 20.13 -4.24 -6.75
CA LYS A 13 21.36 -4.99 -6.40
C LYS A 13 21.22 -6.49 -6.67
N GLN A 14 20.63 -6.81 -7.81
CA GLN A 14 20.38 -8.18 -8.29
C GLN A 14 21.23 -8.47 -9.53
N LYS A 15 21.48 -9.76 -9.82
CA LYS A 15 22.17 -10.14 -11.04
C LYS A 15 21.35 -9.79 -12.27
N GLN A 16 21.95 -9.24 -13.30
CA GLN A 16 21.27 -8.83 -14.53
C GLN A 16 20.53 -9.99 -15.19
N GLU A 17 21.12 -11.17 -15.23
CA GLU A 17 20.50 -12.39 -15.77
C GLU A 17 19.16 -12.71 -15.09
N TYR A 18 19.08 -12.55 -13.76
CA TYR A 18 17.84 -12.78 -13.02
C TYR A 18 16.79 -11.74 -13.36
N VAL A 19 17.20 -10.48 -13.49
CA VAL A 19 16.29 -9.38 -13.88
C VAL A 19 15.74 -9.60 -15.29
N GLU A 20 16.57 -9.98 -16.26
CA GLU A 20 16.14 -10.29 -17.63
C GLU A 20 15.18 -11.47 -17.66
N ASN A 21 15.43 -12.52 -16.89
CA ASN A 21 14.53 -13.66 -16.76
C ASN A 21 13.16 -13.24 -16.21
N ILE A 22 13.12 -12.39 -15.17
CA ILE A 22 11.86 -11.89 -14.57
C ILE A 22 11.10 -11.04 -15.57
N ILE A 23 11.77 -10.11 -16.27
CA ILE A 23 11.16 -9.29 -17.32
C ILE A 23 10.50 -10.17 -18.36
N ARG A 24 11.22 -11.19 -18.86
CA ARG A 24 10.67 -12.14 -19.82
C ARG A 24 9.45 -12.89 -19.28
N LEU A 25 9.51 -13.37 -18.03
CA LEU A 25 8.38 -14.08 -17.41
C LEU A 25 7.14 -13.18 -17.27
N ILE A 26 7.34 -11.91 -16.91
CA ILE A 26 6.25 -10.92 -16.85
C ILE A 26 5.66 -10.68 -18.24
N ASP A 27 6.50 -10.54 -19.25
CA ASP A 27 6.08 -10.31 -20.63
C ASP A 27 5.33 -11.52 -21.23
N GLU A 28 5.66 -12.72 -20.77
CA GLU A 28 4.92 -13.94 -21.07
C GLU A 28 3.57 -14.02 -20.33
N GLY A 29 3.23 -13.04 -19.48
CA GLY A 29 1.97 -12.95 -18.72
C GLY A 29 1.94 -13.84 -17.47
N ASN A 30 3.09 -14.17 -16.89
CA ASN A 30 3.12 -14.85 -15.60
C ASN A 30 2.88 -13.85 -14.47
N THR A 31 2.11 -14.26 -13.45
CA THR A 31 1.82 -13.47 -12.27
C THR A 31 3.00 -13.50 -11.27
N ILE A 32 3.12 -12.47 -10.45
CA ILE A 32 4.20 -12.40 -9.44
C ILE A 32 4.15 -13.57 -8.46
N PRO A 33 2.99 -13.99 -7.89
CA PRO A 33 2.97 -15.16 -7.00
C PRO A 33 3.44 -16.46 -7.68
N PHE A 34 3.12 -16.63 -8.96
CA PHE A 34 3.59 -17.80 -9.72
C PHE A 34 5.11 -17.75 -9.93
N ILE A 35 5.66 -16.62 -10.34
CA ILE A 35 7.11 -16.42 -10.49
C ILE A 35 7.82 -16.69 -9.17
N ALA A 36 7.38 -16.05 -8.08
CA ALA A 36 7.98 -16.15 -6.76
C ALA A 36 8.01 -17.60 -6.24
N ARG A 37 6.94 -18.35 -6.49
CA ARG A 37 6.79 -19.70 -5.95
C ARG A 37 7.44 -20.77 -6.83
N TYR A 38 7.25 -20.71 -8.16
CA TYR A 38 7.53 -21.81 -9.07
C TYR A 38 8.69 -21.56 -10.07
N ARG A 39 9.32 -20.39 -10.04
CA ARG A 39 10.42 -20.04 -10.97
C ARG A 39 11.67 -19.53 -10.23
N LYS A 40 11.91 -20.06 -9.01
CA LYS A 40 12.97 -19.58 -8.08
C LYS A 40 14.37 -19.61 -8.67
N GLU A 41 14.70 -20.62 -9.48
CA GLU A 41 15.98 -20.72 -10.16
C GLU A 41 16.20 -19.57 -11.14
N MET A 42 15.14 -19.07 -11.76
CA MET A 42 15.22 -18.01 -12.77
C MET A 42 15.41 -16.60 -12.16
N HIS A 43 15.05 -16.42 -10.88
CA HIS A 43 15.12 -15.12 -10.21
C HIS A 43 16.02 -15.11 -8.96
N GLY A 44 16.81 -16.17 -8.74
CA GLY A 44 17.77 -16.23 -7.63
C GLY A 44 17.11 -16.18 -6.24
N ALA A 45 15.90 -16.71 -6.10
CA ALA A 45 15.10 -16.75 -4.86
C ALA A 45 14.79 -15.34 -4.28
N MET A 46 14.56 -14.34 -5.14
CA MET A 46 14.05 -13.02 -4.69
C MET A 46 12.71 -13.20 -3.99
N ASP A 47 12.48 -12.39 -2.96
CA ASP A 47 11.19 -12.38 -2.26
C ASP A 47 10.09 -11.64 -3.04
N ASP A 48 8.84 -11.87 -2.64
CA ASP A 48 7.66 -11.29 -3.29
C ASP A 48 7.73 -9.75 -3.35
N THR A 49 8.24 -9.11 -2.29
CA THR A 49 8.38 -7.66 -2.21
C THR A 49 9.35 -7.13 -3.25
N THR A 50 10.50 -7.78 -3.41
CA THR A 50 11.51 -7.43 -4.43
C THR A 50 10.96 -7.61 -5.83
N LEU A 51 10.23 -8.69 -6.10
CA LEU A 51 9.59 -8.95 -7.39
C LEU A 51 8.51 -7.91 -7.73
N ARG A 52 7.68 -7.52 -6.76
CA ARG A 52 6.67 -6.45 -6.92
C ARG A 52 7.33 -5.08 -7.17
N ASN A 53 8.41 -4.78 -6.46
CA ASN A 53 9.17 -3.55 -6.68
C ASN A 53 9.78 -3.52 -8.09
N LEU A 54 10.30 -4.66 -8.57
CA LEU A 54 10.80 -4.80 -9.93
C LEU A 54 9.70 -4.54 -10.97
N GLU A 55 8.52 -5.15 -10.81
CA GLU A 55 7.36 -4.97 -11.70
C GLU A 55 6.93 -3.51 -11.78
N THR A 56 6.80 -2.85 -10.63
CA THR A 56 6.43 -1.43 -10.54
C THR A 56 7.47 -0.55 -11.22
N ARG A 57 8.76 -0.80 -10.94
CA ARG A 57 9.85 -0.01 -11.51
C ARG A 57 10.02 -0.26 -13.01
N LEU A 58 9.85 -1.51 -13.46
CA LEU A 58 9.83 -1.87 -14.89
C LEU A 58 8.75 -1.09 -15.65
N THR A 59 7.55 -1.03 -15.09
CA THR A 59 6.45 -0.27 -15.67
C THR A 59 6.79 1.22 -15.78
N TYR A 60 7.39 1.81 -14.73
CA TYR A 60 7.83 3.20 -14.77
C TYR A 60 8.89 3.45 -15.85
N LEU A 61 9.92 2.59 -15.95
CA LEU A 61 10.99 2.75 -16.92
C LEU A 61 10.49 2.60 -18.36
N ARG A 62 9.58 1.68 -18.62
CA ARG A 62 8.91 1.55 -19.92
C ARG A 62 8.10 2.79 -20.29
N ASN A 63 7.36 3.34 -19.36
CA ASN A 63 6.64 4.59 -19.57
C ASN A 63 7.60 5.76 -19.84
N LEU A 64 8.75 5.80 -19.17
CA LEU A 64 9.78 6.79 -19.39
C LEU A 64 10.39 6.67 -20.80
N GLU A 65 10.72 5.46 -21.27
CA GLU A 65 11.20 5.23 -22.63
C GLU A 65 10.16 5.66 -23.67
N GLN A 66 8.93 5.21 -23.50
CA GLN A 66 7.83 5.62 -24.38
C GLN A 66 7.71 7.15 -24.41
N ARG A 67 7.79 7.82 -23.26
CA ARG A 67 7.68 9.27 -23.20
C ARG A 67 8.83 9.98 -23.88
N ARG A 68 10.07 9.49 -23.75
CA ARG A 68 11.23 10.02 -24.48
C ARG A 68 10.99 9.96 -26.01
N ASP A 69 10.49 8.82 -26.49
CA ASP A 69 10.21 8.65 -27.93
C ASP A 69 9.08 9.55 -28.43
N GLU A 70 8.01 9.70 -27.66
CA GLU A 70 6.91 10.63 -27.97
C GLU A 70 7.42 12.08 -28.07
N VAL A 71 8.26 12.49 -27.13
CA VAL A 71 8.83 13.83 -27.07
C VAL A 71 9.77 14.07 -28.25
N LYS A 72 10.70 13.13 -28.54
CA LYS A 72 11.59 13.22 -29.71
C LYS A 72 10.80 13.38 -31.00
N LYS A 73 9.79 12.52 -31.21
CA LYS A 73 8.92 12.57 -32.39
C LYS A 73 8.14 13.88 -32.48
N SER A 74 7.68 14.43 -31.37
CA SER A 74 6.96 15.72 -31.34
C SER A 74 7.87 16.91 -31.74
N ILE A 75 9.13 16.89 -31.29
CA ILE A 75 10.12 17.92 -31.60
C ILE A 75 10.61 17.78 -33.07
N GLU A 76 10.79 16.54 -33.53
CA GLU A 76 11.16 16.23 -34.93
C GLU A 76 10.10 16.75 -35.92
N ASN A 77 8.81 16.54 -35.61
CA ASN A 77 7.71 17.07 -36.42
C ASN A 77 7.69 18.60 -36.51
N GLN A 78 8.34 19.28 -35.57
CA GLN A 78 8.55 20.74 -35.60
C GLN A 78 9.83 21.16 -36.36
N GLY A 79 10.62 20.19 -36.84
CA GLY A 79 11.91 20.43 -37.50
C GLY A 79 13.00 20.98 -36.56
N LYS A 80 12.87 20.79 -35.24
CA LYS A 80 13.76 21.37 -34.22
C LYS A 80 14.58 20.36 -33.45
N LEU A 81 14.50 19.05 -33.76
CA LEU A 81 15.26 18.04 -33.10
C LEU A 81 16.73 18.06 -33.53
N THR A 82 17.63 18.33 -32.60
CA THR A 82 19.09 18.26 -32.79
C THR A 82 19.66 17.01 -32.20
N GLN A 83 20.89 16.62 -32.57
CA GLN A 83 21.59 15.47 -31.95
C GLN A 83 21.84 15.70 -30.46
N GLU A 84 22.25 16.90 -30.06
CA GLU A 84 22.49 17.26 -28.66
C GLU A 84 21.22 17.10 -27.80
N LEU A 85 20.06 17.56 -28.36
CA LEU A 85 18.79 17.41 -27.66
C LEU A 85 18.32 15.96 -27.58
N THR A 86 18.57 15.18 -28.63
CA THR A 86 18.30 13.75 -28.63
C THR A 86 19.12 13.06 -27.51
N ASP A 87 20.42 13.34 -27.45
CA ASP A 87 21.30 12.78 -26.43
C ASP A 87 20.88 13.20 -25.01
N ALA A 88 20.46 14.45 -24.82
CA ALA A 88 19.96 14.95 -23.54
C ALA A 88 18.65 14.27 -23.12
N ILE A 89 17.69 14.08 -24.04
CA ILE A 89 16.42 13.39 -23.78
C ILE A 89 16.69 11.91 -23.42
N ASP A 90 17.62 11.26 -24.14
CA ASP A 90 17.99 9.88 -23.92
C ASP A 90 18.74 9.69 -22.59
N ALA A 91 19.47 10.69 -22.13
CA ALA A 91 20.17 10.69 -20.85
C ALA A 91 19.27 11.02 -19.64
N ALA A 92 18.09 11.62 -19.85
CA ALA A 92 17.18 12.04 -18.80
C ALA A 92 16.68 10.81 -17.98
N GLN A 93 16.85 10.80 -16.67
CA GLN A 93 16.55 9.66 -15.81
C GLN A 93 15.12 9.68 -15.22
N THR A 94 14.44 10.81 -15.35
CA THR A 94 13.11 10.99 -14.79
C THR A 94 12.15 11.62 -15.80
N MET A 95 10.85 11.39 -15.61
CA MET A 95 9.80 12.03 -16.39
C MET A 95 9.89 13.55 -16.32
N THR A 96 10.25 14.10 -15.17
CA THR A 96 10.40 15.54 -14.94
C THR A 96 11.52 16.13 -15.81
N GLU A 97 12.67 15.42 -15.90
CA GLU A 97 13.78 15.86 -16.77
C GLU A 97 13.37 15.85 -18.25
N VAL A 98 12.64 14.84 -18.69
CA VAL A 98 12.10 14.77 -20.07
C VAL A 98 11.13 15.92 -20.34
N GLU A 99 10.23 16.22 -19.39
CA GLU A 99 9.27 17.32 -19.53
C GLU A 99 9.95 18.69 -19.52
N ASP A 100 11.04 18.89 -18.75
CA ASP A 100 11.80 20.12 -18.75
C ASP A 100 12.50 20.34 -20.11
N LEU A 101 13.08 19.28 -20.71
CA LEU A 101 13.69 19.35 -22.06
C LEU A 101 12.64 19.59 -23.16
N TYR A 102 11.44 19.06 -22.99
CA TYR A 102 10.34 19.25 -23.94
C TYR A 102 9.66 20.63 -23.82
N ARG A 103 9.80 21.31 -22.68
CA ARG A 103 9.06 22.53 -22.33
C ARG A 103 9.17 23.67 -23.39
N PRO A 104 10.34 23.97 -23.96
CA PRO A 104 10.46 25.01 -25.01
C PRO A 104 9.69 24.69 -26.29
N TYR A 105 9.41 23.38 -26.55
CA TYR A 105 8.79 22.90 -27.78
C TYR A 105 7.29 22.60 -27.62
N LYS A 106 6.80 22.67 -26.36
CA LYS A 106 5.41 22.40 -26.04
C LYS A 106 4.51 23.53 -26.54
N GLN A 107 3.40 23.19 -27.19
CA GLN A 107 2.42 24.20 -27.57
C GLN A 107 1.89 24.90 -26.30
N LYS A 108 2.17 26.17 -26.19
CA LYS A 108 1.73 27.04 -25.11
C LYS A 108 0.43 27.73 -25.43
N ARG A 109 -0.35 28.06 -24.41
CA ARG A 109 -1.41 29.05 -24.52
C ARG A 109 -0.77 30.42 -24.82
N ARG A 110 -1.56 31.37 -25.33
CA ARG A 110 -1.11 32.73 -25.62
C ARG A 110 -0.52 33.39 -24.36
N THR A 111 0.81 33.54 -24.34
CA THR A 111 1.58 34.11 -23.23
C THR A 111 2.00 35.56 -23.57
N ARG A 112 2.50 36.32 -22.57
CA ARG A 112 3.06 37.65 -22.82
C ARG A 112 4.24 37.57 -23.78
N GLY A 113 5.15 36.60 -23.59
CA GLY A 113 6.28 36.37 -24.48
C GLY A 113 5.85 35.96 -25.90
N SER A 114 4.83 35.08 -26.04
CA SER A 114 4.32 34.74 -27.37
C SER A 114 3.68 35.95 -28.11
N ILE A 115 2.96 36.80 -27.37
CA ILE A 115 2.41 38.05 -27.91
C ILE A 115 3.53 38.99 -28.34
N ALA A 116 4.59 39.12 -27.54
CA ALA A 116 5.75 39.94 -27.89
C ALA A 116 6.50 39.39 -29.12
N ARG A 117 6.58 38.06 -29.29
CA ARG A 117 7.13 37.44 -30.52
C ARG A 117 6.25 37.72 -31.76
N GLU A 118 4.92 37.66 -31.63
CA GLU A 118 3.97 38.03 -32.68
C GLU A 118 4.14 39.50 -33.13
N LYS A 119 4.53 40.37 -32.18
CA LYS A 119 4.86 41.78 -32.44
C LYS A 119 6.24 42.00 -33.06
N GLY A 120 7.01 40.95 -33.35
CA GLY A 120 8.32 41.05 -34.00
C GLY A 120 9.48 41.39 -33.04
N LEU A 121 9.31 41.27 -31.72
CA LEU A 121 10.30 41.69 -30.72
C LEU A 121 11.35 40.62 -30.39
N ALA A 122 11.29 39.44 -31.01
CA ALA A 122 12.25 38.36 -30.74
C ALA A 122 13.71 38.77 -31.06
N PRO A 123 14.04 39.41 -32.20
CA PRO A 123 15.42 39.82 -32.47
C PRO A 123 15.94 40.88 -31.47
N LEU A 124 15.07 41.77 -30.98
CA LEU A 124 15.43 42.72 -29.92
C LEU A 124 15.80 41.99 -28.63
N ALA A 125 15.00 41.02 -28.23
CA ALA A 125 15.27 40.20 -27.05
C ALA A 125 16.59 39.43 -27.15
N GLU A 126 16.87 38.84 -28.33
CA GLU A 126 18.13 38.15 -28.63
C GLU A 126 19.35 39.10 -28.56
N ALA A 127 19.24 40.30 -29.17
CA ALA A 127 20.30 41.29 -29.13
C ALA A 127 20.60 41.78 -27.70
N ILE A 128 19.57 42.04 -26.89
CA ILE A 128 19.73 42.42 -25.49
C ILE A 128 20.34 41.27 -24.68
N PHE A 129 19.87 40.06 -24.90
CA PHE A 129 20.36 38.87 -24.17
C PHE A 129 21.80 38.48 -24.55
N ALA A 130 22.25 38.87 -25.76
CA ALA A 130 23.64 38.73 -26.20
C ALA A 130 24.63 39.51 -25.31
N GLN A 131 24.17 40.57 -24.64
CA GLN A 131 24.96 41.39 -23.71
C GLN A 131 26.27 41.90 -24.34
N ASP A 132 26.22 42.39 -25.55
CA ASP A 132 27.40 42.86 -26.32
C ASP A 132 27.78 44.35 -26.01
N GLY A 133 27.20 44.91 -24.95
CA GLY A 133 27.52 46.27 -24.47
C GLY A 133 26.68 47.38 -25.12
N GLN A 134 25.73 47.06 -26.01
CA GLN A 134 24.81 48.06 -26.60
C GLN A 134 23.71 48.42 -25.59
N ASP A 135 23.32 49.68 -25.60
CA ASP A 135 22.22 50.17 -24.74
C ASP A 135 20.88 49.64 -25.23
N PRO A 136 20.14 48.90 -24.37
CA PRO A 136 18.82 48.38 -24.71
C PRO A 136 17.84 49.45 -25.20
N GLN A 137 17.93 50.71 -24.73
CA GLN A 137 17.09 51.80 -25.16
C GLN A 137 17.38 52.19 -26.61
N VAL A 138 18.65 52.16 -27.01
CA VAL A 138 19.05 52.45 -28.40
C VAL A 138 18.59 51.32 -29.32
N LEU A 139 18.79 50.07 -28.91
CA LEU A 139 18.32 48.91 -29.70
C LEU A 139 16.80 48.93 -29.90
N ALA A 140 16.03 49.34 -28.90
CA ALA A 140 14.58 49.30 -28.92
C ALA A 140 13.97 50.36 -29.90
N GLN A 141 14.70 51.39 -30.25
CA GLN A 141 14.21 52.44 -31.19
C GLN A 141 13.83 51.88 -32.57
N ASP A 142 14.58 50.89 -33.04
CA ASP A 142 14.36 50.28 -34.36
C ASP A 142 13.15 49.32 -34.40
N TYR A 143 12.55 49.01 -33.22
CA TYR A 143 11.43 48.08 -33.09
C TYR A 143 10.10 48.76 -32.78
N ILE A 144 10.03 50.09 -32.79
CA ILE A 144 8.78 50.84 -32.66
C ILE A 144 7.94 50.61 -33.91
N ASN A 145 6.74 50.06 -33.75
CA ASN A 145 5.80 49.78 -34.82
C ASN A 145 4.36 49.82 -34.28
N GLU A 146 3.66 50.93 -34.56
CA GLU A 146 2.28 51.14 -34.12
C GLU A 146 1.30 50.12 -34.72
N GLU A 147 1.54 49.67 -35.97
CA GLU A 147 0.68 48.65 -36.62
C GLU A 147 0.73 47.30 -35.91
N LEU A 148 1.88 46.97 -35.34
CA LEU A 148 2.05 45.76 -34.52
C LEU A 148 1.76 46.00 -33.03
N GLY A 149 1.32 47.20 -32.65
CA GLY A 149 0.97 47.56 -31.27
C GLY A 149 2.20 47.73 -30.38
N VAL A 150 3.32 48.26 -30.93
CA VAL A 150 4.52 48.71 -30.21
C VAL A 150 4.64 50.21 -30.41
N ALA A 151 4.04 51.00 -29.53
CA ALA A 151 3.93 52.44 -29.68
C ALA A 151 5.12 53.23 -29.13
N SER A 152 5.93 52.63 -28.25
CA SER A 152 7.03 53.29 -27.54
C SER A 152 8.23 52.38 -27.33
N ILE A 153 9.38 52.98 -26.95
CA ILE A 153 10.58 52.24 -26.51
C ILE A 153 10.25 51.35 -25.30
N GLU A 154 9.44 51.85 -24.38
CA GLU A 154 9.02 51.15 -23.19
C GLU A 154 8.22 49.89 -23.54
N ASP A 155 7.31 49.96 -24.55
CA ASP A 155 6.55 48.82 -25.03
C ASP A 155 7.47 47.76 -25.67
N ALA A 156 8.46 48.19 -26.47
CA ALA A 156 9.44 47.31 -27.10
C ALA A 156 10.30 46.60 -26.02
N LEU A 157 10.78 47.34 -25.01
CA LEU A 157 11.57 46.81 -23.92
C LEU A 157 10.75 45.86 -23.00
N ALA A 158 9.50 46.20 -22.72
CA ALA A 158 8.61 45.34 -21.95
C ALA A 158 8.39 44.00 -22.68
N GLY A 159 8.17 44.05 -24.01
CA GLY A 159 8.03 42.83 -24.79
C GLY A 159 9.33 42.02 -24.86
N ALA A 160 10.48 42.65 -25.00
CA ALA A 160 11.78 41.97 -24.94
C ALA A 160 12.04 41.33 -23.58
N ASN A 161 11.68 42.01 -22.47
CA ASN A 161 11.75 41.48 -21.13
C ASN A 161 10.86 40.20 -20.97
N ASP A 162 9.61 40.26 -21.46
CA ASP A 162 8.70 39.12 -21.39
C ASP A 162 9.22 37.91 -22.18
N ILE A 163 9.89 38.14 -23.33
CA ILE A 163 10.52 37.07 -24.11
C ILE A 163 11.71 36.46 -23.34
N ILE A 164 12.65 37.31 -22.88
CA ILE A 164 13.82 36.83 -22.13
C ILE A 164 13.39 36.08 -20.86
N ALA A 165 12.43 36.60 -20.10
CA ALA A 165 11.91 35.96 -18.91
C ALA A 165 11.29 34.59 -19.21
N GLU A 166 10.57 34.46 -20.31
CA GLU A 166 9.99 33.19 -20.76
C GLU A 166 11.06 32.17 -21.16
N ASP A 167 12.06 32.61 -21.95
CA ASP A 167 13.16 31.74 -22.39
C ASP A 167 13.98 31.22 -21.20
N LEU A 168 14.28 32.06 -20.22
CA LEU A 168 14.91 31.64 -18.97
C LEU A 168 14.05 30.67 -18.21
N SER A 169 12.72 30.86 -18.19
CA SER A 169 11.80 29.97 -17.49
C SER A 169 11.68 28.58 -18.12
N ASP A 170 11.99 28.46 -19.39
CA ASP A 170 11.98 27.20 -20.15
C ASP A 170 13.33 26.49 -20.16
N ASN A 171 14.37 27.10 -19.61
CA ASN A 171 15.70 26.50 -19.54
C ASN A 171 15.74 25.32 -18.55
N ALA A 172 15.99 24.12 -19.07
CA ALA A 172 15.97 22.88 -18.29
C ALA A 172 17.03 22.86 -17.17
N ASP A 173 18.23 23.41 -17.43
CA ASP A 173 19.33 23.44 -16.45
C ASP A 173 19.02 24.38 -15.28
N ILE A 174 18.45 25.55 -15.56
CA ILE A 174 18.00 26.52 -14.54
C ILE A 174 16.92 25.85 -13.67
N ARG A 175 15.95 25.21 -14.28
CA ARG A 175 14.85 24.54 -13.57
C ARG A 175 15.37 23.41 -12.69
N LYS A 176 16.23 22.55 -13.24
CA LYS A 176 16.86 21.45 -12.49
C LYS A 176 17.65 21.98 -11.29
N ALA A 177 18.53 22.95 -11.51
CA ALA A 177 19.35 23.52 -10.43
C ALA A 177 18.50 24.21 -9.37
N LEU A 178 17.43 24.92 -9.75
CA LEU A 178 16.53 25.57 -8.79
C LEU A 178 15.70 24.52 -8.00
N ARG A 179 15.21 23.47 -8.64
CA ARG A 179 14.50 22.37 -7.97
C ARG A 179 15.39 21.70 -6.92
N GLU A 180 16.63 21.36 -7.28
CA GLU A 180 17.62 20.80 -6.36
C GLU A 180 17.92 21.75 -5.20
N LEU A 181 18.03 23.05 -5.45
CA LEU A 181 18.22 24.06 -4.42
C LEU A 181 17.03 24.09 -3.44
N VAL A 182 15.79 24.09 -3.98
CA VAL A 182 14.56 24.07 -3.16
C VAL A 182 14.47 22.80 -2.33
N MET A 183 14.72 21.63 -2.91
CA MET A 183 14.70 20.35 -2.17
C MET A 183 15.73 20.31 -1.04
N ARG A 184 16.90 20.91 -1.24
CA ARG A 184 17.99 20.92 -0.25
C ARG A 184 17.85 21.99 0.84
N ARG A 185 17.38 23.19 0.49
CA ARG A 185 17.39 24.38 1.37
C ARG A 185 16.02 25.00 1.61
N GLY A 186 15.02 24.59 0.85
CA GLY A 186 13.66 25.09 0.98
C GLY A 186 12.98 24.62 2.26
N SER A 187 11.97 25.36 2.66
CA SER A 187 11.10 25.03 3.78
C SER A 187 9.64 25.01 3.35
N LEU A 188 8.87 24.08 3.92
CA LEU A 188 7.42 24.09 3.86
C LEU A 188 6.90 24.96 5.00
N VAL A 189 6.12 25.96 4.66
CA VAL A 189 5.54 26.91 5.60
C VAL A 189 4.02 26.79 5.55
N CYS A 190 3.40 26.59 6.69
CA CYS A 190 1.95 26.57 6.83
C CYS A 190 1.51 27.65 7.81
N LYS A 191 0.41 28.28 7.49
CA LYS A 191 -0.28 29.24 8.37
C LYS A 191 -1.77 28.93 8.39
N ALA A 192 -2.42 29.17 9.53
CA ALA A 192 -3.86 29.08 9.60
C ALA A 192 -4.52 30.19 8.76
N GLU A 193 -5.64 29.87 8.12
CA GLU A 193 -6.53 30.88 7.54
C GLU A 193 -7.21 31.70 8.65
N ASP A 194 -7.65 31.01 9.72
CA ASP A 194 -8.19 31.58 10.94
C ASP A 194 -7.48 30.93 12.14
N SER A 195 -6.68 31.70 12.85
CA SER A 195 -5.90 31.22 14.00
C SER A 195 -6.71 31.12 15.30
N GLU A 196 -7.93 31.70 15.35
CA GLU A 196 -8.77 31.69 16.55
C GLU A 196 -9.61 30.41 16.66
N THR A 197 -9.89 29.76 15.55
CA THR A 197 -10.70 28.53 15.51
C THR A 197 -9.79 27.30 15.71
N GLU A 198 -9.97 26.56 16.81
CA GLU A 198 -9.27 25.29 17.04
C GLU A 198 -9.72 24.21 16.04
N SER A 199 -8.76 23.48 15.50
CA SER A 199 -9.00 22.33 14.63
C SER A 199 -8.02 21.19 14.90
N VAL A 200 -8.21 20.05 14.22
CA VAL A 200 -7.24 18.94 14.26
C VAL A 200 -5.87 19.31 13.68
N TYR A 201 -5.78 20.46 12.98
CA TYR A 201 -4.56 20.97 12.35
C TYR A 201 -3.84 22.04 13.17
N THR A 202 -4.24 22.29 14.41
CA THR A 202 -3.64 23.35 15.28
C THR A 202 -2.11 23.25 15.38
N LEU A 203 -1.54 22.05 15.30
CA LEU A 203 -0.08 21.83 15.27
C LEU A 203 0.61 22.41 14.02
N TYR A 204 -0.15 22.72 12.98
CA TYR A 204 0.33 23.25 11.70
C TYR A 204 -0.03 24.72 11.47
N TYR A 205 -0.64 25.41 12.43
CA TYR A 205 -1.07 26.82 12.31
C TYR A 205 0.08 27.81 12.17
N ASP A 206 1.23 27.48 12.72
CA ASP A 206 2.50 28.20 12.55
C ASP A 206 3.62 27.17 12.38
N PHE A 207 3.62 26.53 11.23
CA PHE A 207 4.55 25.43 10.92
C PHE A 207 5.58 25.89 9.88
N ASN A 208 6.85 25.69 10.21
CA ASN A 208 7.95 25.97 9.30
C ASN A 208 9.02 24.88 9.47
N GLN A 209 9.16 24.04 8.46
CA GLN A 209 10.12 22.93 8.52
C GLN A 209 10.88 22.78 7.20
N PRO A 210 12.23 22.56 7.26
CA PRO A 210 13.01 22.23 6.08
C PRO A 210 12.45 21.03 5.33
N ILE A 211 12.34 21.11 4.00
CA ILE A 211 11.80 20.05 3.13
C ILE A 211 12.53 18.71 3.38
N SER A 212 13.84 18.76 3.59
CA SER A 212 14.68 17.58 3.85
C SER A 212 14.35 16.83 5.17
N ARG A 213 13.57 17.45 6.07
CA ARG A 213 13.18 16.87 7.36
C ARG A 213 11.69 16.56 7.48
N LEU A 214 10.92 16.84 6.43
CA LEU A 214 9.48 16.58 6.43
C LEU A 214 9.20 15.07 6.44
N LEU A 215 8.30 14.68 7.33
CA LEU A 215 7.78 13.31 7.44
C LEU A 215 6.53 13.15 6.56
N ASP A 216 6.30 11.97 6.04
CA ASP A 216 5.22 11.71 5.10
C ASP A 216 3.83 12.04 5.68
N HIS A 217 3.56 11.67 6.94
CA HIS A 217 2.31 12.02 7.61
C HIS A 217 2.09 13.53 7.79
N GLN A 218 3.17 14.33 7.93
CA GLN A 218 3.06 15.78 8.03
C GLN A 218 2.64 16.38 6.68
N ILE A 219 3.20 15.87 5.58
CA ILE A 219 2.86 16.30 4.23
C ILE A 219 1.37 16.01 3.94
N LEU A 220 0.91 14.80 4.25
CA LEU A 220 -0.49 14.42 4.03
C LEU A 220 -1.47 15.21 4.92
N ALA A 221 -1.09 15.46 6.19
CA ALA A 221 -1.89 16.29 7.10
C ALA A 221 -2.03 17.72 6.58
N VAL A 222 -0.91 18.32 6.17
CA VAL A 222 -0.86 19.69 5.63
C VAL A 222 -1.67 19.79 4.33
N ASN A 223 -1.54 18.83 3.43
CA ASN A 223 -2.31 18.80 2.18
C ASN A 223 -3.82 18.69 2.44
N ARG A 224 -4.23 17.88 3.42
CA ARG A 224 -5.64 17.77 3.81
C ARG A 224 -6.14 19.08 4.42
N GLY A 225 -5.39 19.69 5.34
CA GLY A 225 -5.75 20.97 5.95
C GLY A 225 -5.86 22.11 4.93
N GLU A 226 -5.01 22.13 3.91
CA GLU A 226 -5.10 23.07 2.78
C GLU A 226 -6.34 22.81 1.92
N LYS A 227 -6.64 21.55 1.60
CA LYS A 227 -7.83 21.14 0.84
C LYS A 227 -9.13 21.49 1.58
N GLU A 228 -9.12 21.42 2.89
CA GLU A 228 -10.26 21.81 3.75
C GLU A 228 -10.37 23.33 3.97
N GLY A 229 -9.41 24.12 3.44
CA GLY A 229 -9.40 25.57 3.57
C GLY A 229 -9.02 26.09 4.96
N ILE A 230 -8.39 25.25 5.79
CA ILE A 230 -7.96 25.59 7.15
C ILE A 230 -6.52 26.13 7.15
N LEU A 231 -5.69 25.61 6.25
CA LEU A 231 -4.28 25.97 6.15
C LEU A 231 -3.96 26.65 4.82
N LYS A 232 -3.10 27.67 4.87
CA LYS A 232 -2.34 28.21 3.73
C LYS A 232 -0.96 27.58 3.70
N VAL A 233 -0.59 26.99 2.58
CA VAL A 233 0.67 26.25 2.45
C VAL A 233 1.52 26.83 1.34
N SER A 234 2.80 27.09 1.64
CA SER A 234 3.77 27.59 0.68
C SER A 234 5.14 26.93 0.86
N VAL A 235 5.89 26.89 -0.23
CA VAL A 235 7.32 26.52 -0.20
C VAL A 235 8.12 27.82 -0.27
N THR A 236 9.12 27.97 0.57
CA THR A 236 9.97 29.16 0.61
C THR A 236 11.45 28.78 0.49
N LEU A 237 12.24 29.71 -0.01
CA LEU A 237 13.71 29.65 0.02
C LEU A 237 14.25 30.76 0.93
N PRO A 238 15.32 30.51 1.71
CA PRO A 238 15.94 31.55 2.53
C PRO A 238 16.62 32.61 1.64
N GLY A 239 16.41 33.88 1.97
CA GLY A 239 17.05 35.01 1.30
C GLY A 239 16.70 35.13 -0.18
N ASN A 240 17.67 35.58 -0.98
CA ASN A 240 17.52 35.80 -2.45
C ASN A 240 18.27 34.72 -3.29
N GLU A 241 18.46 33.51 -2.74
CA GLU A 241 19.28 32.46 -3.37
C GLU A 241 18.72 31.98 -4.70
N GLY A 242 17.39 31.89 -4.82
CA GLY A 242 16.74 31.45 -6.05
C GLY A 242 16.90 32.45 -7.19
N ALA A 243 16.62 33.74 -6.96
CA ALA A 243 16.83 34.79 -7.96
C ALA A 243 18.31 34.93 -8.31
N ALA A 244 19.21 34.83 -7.33
CA ALA A 244 20.65 34.86 -7.55
C ALA A 244 21.14 33.70 -8.43
N LEU A 245 20.53 32.51 -8.34
CA LEU A 245 20.83 31.37 -9.21
C LEU A 245 20.44 31.69 -10.65
N VAL A 246 19.22 32.17 -10.88
CA VAL A 246 18.73 32.52 -12.22
C VAL A 246 19.56 33.64 -12.83
N CYS A 247 19.83 34.72 -12.06
CA CYS A 247 20.70 35.83 -12.51
C CYS A 247 22.10 35.32 -12.87
N ARG A 248 22.70 34.41 -12.10
CA ARG A 248 24.04 33.85 -12.39
C ARG A 248 24.05 33.06 -13.70
N ALA A 249 22.97 32.34 -14.00
CA ALA A 249 22.84 31.60 -15.25
C ALA A 249 22.60 32.52 -16.45
N ALA A 250 21.91 33.67 -16.28
CA ALA A 250 21.57 34.61 -17.33
C ALA A 250 22.65 35.63 -17.63
N LEU A 251 23.45 36.06 -16.62
CA LEU A 251 24.40 37.16 -16.76
C LEU A 251 25.79 36.68 -17.20
N LYS A 252 26.34 37.36 -18.22
CA LYS A 252 27.74 37.18 -18.63
C LYS A 252 28.67 37.92 -17.64
N PRO A 253 29.77 37.28 -17.20
CA PRO A 253 30.77 37.94 -16.34
C PRO A 253 31.42 39.08 -17.13
N GLN A 254 31.41 40.30 -16.64
CA GLN A 254 32.15 41.49 -17.16
C GLN A 254 31.41 42.54 -18.00
N MET A 255 30.08 42.60 -18.09
CA MET A 255 29.40 43.62 -18.92
C MET A 255 28.50 44.56 -18.08
N ASN A 256 28.62 45.87 -18.34
CA ASN A 256 27.79 46.92 -17.71
C ASN A 256 26.30 46.91 -18.13
N VAL A 257 25.95 46.13 -19.16
CA VAL A 257 24.59 46.02 -19.74
C VAL A 257 23.70 45.09 -18.94
N SER A 258 24.18 44.59 -17.82
CA SER A 258 23.54 43.55 -17.05
C SER A 258 22.26 43.94 -16.26
N ALA A 259 21.94 45.25 -16.19
CA ALA A 259 20.79 45.68 -15.38
C ALA A 259 19.45 45.25 -15.98
N PHE A 260 19.26 45.32 -17.28
CA PHE A 260 18.04 44.90 -17.98
C PHE A 260 17.87 43.36 -17.92
N VAL A 261 18.94 42.64 -18.28
CA VAL A 261 18.90 41.15 -18.24
C VAL A 261 18.74 40.64 -16.79
N ARG A 262 19.31 41.36 -15.82
CA ARG A 262 19.07 41.04 -14.39
C ARG A 262 17.61 41.23 -14.03
N ALA A 263 16.97 42.32 -14.39
CA ALA A 263 15.57 42.59 -14.15
C ALA A 263 14.68 41.50 -14.82
N ALA A 264 15.01 41.12 -16.05
CA ALA A 264 14.31 40.02 -16.75
C ALA A 264 14.50 38.67 -16.06
N ALA A 265 15.69 38.38 -15.52
CA ALA A 265 15.97 37.15 -14.74
C ALA A 265 15.23 37.12 -13.39
N GLU A 266 15.16 38.23 -12.70
CA GLU A 266 14.38 38.40 -11.47
C GLU A 266 12.88 38.23 -11.72
N ASP A 267 12.33 38.88 -12.77
CA ASP A 267 10.94 38.68 -13.18
C ASP A 267 10.65 37.25 -13.61
N SER A 268 11.55 36.60 -14.35
CA SER A 268 11.46 35.19 -14.70
C SER A 268 11.36 34.31 -13.44
N TYR A 269 12.22 34.56 -12.45
CA TYR A 269 12.23 33.82 -11.20
C TYR A 269 10.90 34.01 -10.45
N GLU A 270 10.51 35.24 -10.18
CA GLU A 270 9.37 35.54 -9.31
C GLU A 270 8.03 35.15 -9.92
N ARG A 271 7.85 35.46 -11.20
CA ARG A 271 6.56 35.29 -11.90
C ARG A 271 6.38 33.94 -12.56
N LEU A 272 7.44 33.32 -13.07
CA LEU A 272 7.33 32.13 -13.90
C LEU A 272 7.95 30.88 -13.29
N ILE A 273 9.25 30.93 -12.91
CA ILE A 273 9.98 29.73 -12.53
C ILE A 273 9.59 29.27 -11.11
N PHE A 274 9.73 30.14 -10.11
CA PHE A 274 9.55 29.74 -8.72
C PHE A 274 8.14 29.26 -8.40
N PRO A 275 7.05 29.89 -8.86
CA PRO A 275 5.71 29.36 -8.68
C PRO A 275 5.49 27.99 -9.35
N SER A 276 6.18 27.73 -10.47
CA SER A 276 6.16 26.41 -11.12
C SER A 276 6.92 25.36 -10.31
N ILE A 277 8.13 25.70 -9.85
CA ILE A 277 8.97 24.80 -9.03
C ILE A 277 8.30 24.53 -7.68
N GLN A 278 7.65 25.51 -7.05
CA GLN A 278 6.87 25.27 -5.83
C GLN A 278 5.82 24.17 -6.02
N ARG A 279 5.06 24.23 -7.13
CA ARG A 279 4.05 23.21 -7.44
C ARG A 279 4.67 21.84 -7.71
N GLU A 280 5.78 21.80 -8.46
CA GLU A 280 6.50 20.56 -8.76
C GLU A 280 7.04 19.90 -7.49
N VAL A 281 7.69 20.68 -6.63
CA VAL A 281 8.19 20.20 -5.33
C VAL A 281 7.04 19.73 -4.44
N ARG A 282 5.92 20.48 -4.40
CA ARG A 282 4.72 20.05 -3.64
C ARG A 282 4.16 18.73 -4.16
N ASN A 283 4.12 18.54 -5.48
CA ASN A 283 3.67 17.28 -6.09
C ASN A 283 4.64 16.14 -5.75
N GLU A 284 5.96 16.35 -5.91
CA GLU A 284 6.98 15.35 -5.56
C GLU A 284 6.90 14.92 -4.08
N LEU A 285 6.72 15.88 -3.17
CA LEU A 285 6.52 15.61 -1.75
C LEU A 285 5.24 14.80 -1.50
N THR A 286 4.15 15.14 -2.19
CA THR A 286 2.86 14.45 -2.09
C THR A 286 2.95 13.03 -2.62
N ASP A 287 3.60 12.82 -3.76
CA ASP A 287 3.81 11.49 -4.36
C ASP A 287 4.65 10.62 -3.42
N ARG A 288 5.77 11.14 -2.91
CA ARG A 288 6.60 10.44 -1.92
C ARG A 288 5.80 10.05 -0.68
N ALA A 289 5.07 11.00 -0.10
CA ALA A 289 4.29 10.76 1.10
C ALA A 289 3.13 9.77 0.86
N SER A 290 2.50 9.82 -0.30
CA SER A 290 1.46 8.88 -0.69
C SER A 290 2.00 7.46 -0.87
N GLN A 291 3.16 7.30 -1.51
CA GLN A 291 3.81 6.00 -1.66
C GLN A 291 4.22 5.41 -0.31
N GLY A 292 4.78 6.22 0.60
CA GLY A 292 5.11 5.81 1.97
C GLY A 292 3.86 5.35 2.74
N ALA A 293 2.76 6.11 2.65
CA ALA A 293 1.49 5.75 3.28
C ALA A 293 0.88 4.47 2.70
N ILE A 294 0.85 4.31 1.37
CA ILE A 294 0.36 3.11 0.69
C ILE A 294 1.16 1.89 1.11
N HIS A 295 2.49 2.01 1.19
CA HIS A 295 3.35 0.94 1.69
C HIS A 295 2.98 0.52 3.12
N ASN A 296 2.79 1.49 4.02
CA ASN A 296 2.36 1.22 5.39
C ASN A 296 0.98 0.55 5.46
N PHE A 297 0.04 0.97 4.60
CA PHE A 297 -1.27 0.34 4.52
C PHE A 297 -1.18 -1.12 4.05
N ALA A 298 -0.33 -1.42 3.08
CA ALA A 298 -0.05 -2.78 2.64
C ALA A 298 0.54 -3.65 3.78
N LEU A 299 1.48 -3.09 4.54
CA LEU A 299 2.07 -3.74 5.72
C LEU A 299 1.03 -4.03 6.82
N ASN A 300 0.06 -3.13 7.01
CA ASN A 300 -1.00 -3.30 8.00
C ASN A 300 -2.09 -4.29 7.55
N LEU A 301 -2.37 -4.39 6.26
CA LEU A 301 -3.38 -5.29 5.71
C LEU A 301 -2.95 -6.76 5.81
N LYS A 302 -1.71 -7.08 5.46
CA LYS A 302 -1.21 -8.46 5.40
C LYS A 302 -1.46 -9.27 6.67
N PRO A 303 -1.11 -8.77 7.88
CA PRO A 303 -1.36 -9.51 9.11
C PRO A 303 -2.86 -9.68 9.45
N LEU A 304 -3.71 -8.76 9.04
CA LEU A 304 -5.17 -8.91 9.21
C LEU A 304 -5.71 -10.08 8.39
N LEU A 305 -5.24 -10.22 7.15
CA LEU A 305 -5.59 -11.34 6.27
C LEU A 305 -4.98 -12.67 6.74
N MET A 306 -3.77 -12.61 7.29
CA MET A 306 -3.00 -13.79 7.73
C MET A 306 -3.25 -14.20 9.18
N GLN A 307 -4.27 -13.64 9.84
CA GLN A 307 -4.63 -14.10 11.19
C GLN A 307 -4.98 -15.60 11.20
N PRO A 308 -4.49 -16.37 12.20
CA PRO A 308 -4.81 -17.77 12.32
C PRO A 308 -6.32 -18.00 12.45
N PRO A 309 -6.88 -18.93 11.70
CA PRO A 309 -8.29 -19.26 11.76
C PRO A 309 -8.65 -20.11 12.98
N VAL A 310 -9.84 -19.91 13.53
CA VAL A 310 -10.42 -20.76 14.60
C VAL A 310 -11.43 -21.72 13.96
N LYS A 311 -10.91 -22.74 13.28
CA LYS A 311 -11.71 -23.70 12.49
C LYS A 311 -12.35 -24.80 13.33
N GLY A 312 -13.44 -25.38 12.84
CA GLY A 312 -14.01 -26.62 13.36
C GLY A 312 -15.02 -26.44 14.51
N PHE A 313 -15.40 -25.21 14.85
CA PHE A 313 -16.32 -24.92 15.96
C PHE A 313 -17.55 -24.13 15.50
N VAL A 314 -18.67 -24.41 16.17
CA VAL A 314 -19.87 -23.56 16.05
C VAL A 314 -19.57 -22.22 16.70
N THR A 315 -19.78 -21.15 15.97
CA THR A 315 -19.43 -19.79 16.37
C THR A 315 -20.66 -18.88 16.36
N MET A 316 -20.79 -18.03 17.39
CA MET A 316 -21.82 -16.99 17.47
C MET A 316 -21.18 -15.65 17.14
N GLY A 317 -21.68 -14.94 16.12
CA GLY A 317 -21.29 -13.57 15.81
C GLY A 317 -22.26 -12.56 16.43
N LEU A 318 -21.68 -11.56 17.07
CA LEU A 318 -22.40 -10.42 17.65
C LEU A 318 -21.96 -9.14 16.94
N ASP A 319 -22.91 -8.46 16.30
CA ASP A 319 -22.73 -7.13 15.69
C ASP A 319 -23.36 -6.09 16.61
N PRO A 320 -22.57 -5.38 17.45
CA PRO A 320 -23.07 -4.49 18.47
C PRO A 320 -23.78 -3.25 17.90
N GLY A 321 -24.78 -2.72 18.61
CA GLY A 321 -25.43 -1.47 18.24
C GLY A 321 -26.36 -0.95 19.32
N TYR A 322 -26.36 0.39 19.52
CA TYR A 322 -27.22 1.02 20.53
C TYR A 322 -28.69 1.08 20.08
N ARG A 323 -28.99 1.67 18.91
CA ARG A 323 -30.37 1.95 18.48
C ARG A 323 -31.09 0.74 17.91
N ASN A 324 -30.40 -0.03 17.08
CA ASN A 324 -30.98 -1.15 16.32
C ASN A 324 -30.75 -2.50 17.00
N GLY A 325 -30.27 -2.49 18.25
CA GLY A 325 -29.90 -3.69 19.00
C GLY A 325 -28.63 -4.37 18.49
N CYS A 326 -28.17 -5.39 19.20
CA CYS A 326 -27.10 -6.27 18.80
C CYS A 326 -27.67 -7.40 17.92
N LYS A 327 -27.17 -7.52 16.69
CA LYS A 327 -27.55 -8.57 15.75
C LYS A 327 -26.72 -9.81 16.05
N VAL A 328 -27.35 -10.95 15.97
CA VAL A 328 -26.79 -12.25 16.35
C VAL A 328 -26.91 -13.22 15.20
N ALA A 329 -25.83 -13.91 14.89
CA ALA A 329 -25.87 -15.04 13.96
C ALA A 329 -25.07 -16.21 14.57
N VAL A 330 -25.62 -17.41 14.46
CA VAL A 330 -24.91 -18.65 14.82
C VAL A 330 -24.56 -19.37 13.54
N VAL A 331 -23.27 -19.69 13.37
CA VAL A 331 -22.78 -20.44 12.19
C VAL A 331 -22.16 -21.75 12.64
N ASP A 332 -22.32 -22.79 11.83
CA ASP A 332 -21.69 -24.09 12.06
C ASP A 332 -20.17 -24.04 11.77
N ALA A 333 -19.50 -25.18 11.94
CA ALA A 333 -18.06 -25.30 11.71
C ALA A 333 -17.63 -25.00 10.25
N THR A 334 -18.56 -24.97 9.31
CA THR A 334 -18.31 -24.67 7.88
C THR A 334 -18.72 -23.25 7.51
N GLY A 335 -19.23 -22.47 8.47
CA GLY A 335 -19.71 -21.10 8.23
C GLY A 335 -21.16 -21.01 7.73
N LYS A 336 -21.90 -22.13 7.68
CA LYS A 336 -23.34 -22.12 7.34
C LYS A 336 -24.16 -21.55 8.48
N VAL A 337 -25.08 -20.66 8.18
CA VAL A 337 -25.97 -20.06 9.19
C VAL A 337 -26.96 -21.11 9.72
N LEU A 338 -26.96 -21.26 11.06
CA LEU A 338 -27.88 -22.16 11.80
C LEU A 338 -29.06 -21.40 12.39
N ASP A 339 -28.81 -20.20 12.91
CA ASP A 339 -29.83 -19.39 13.58
C ASP A 339 -29.47 -17.91 13.57
N THR A 340 -30.46 -17.04 13.71
CA THR A 340 -30.26 -15.59 13.81
C THR A 340 -31.22 -14.98 14.84
N SER A 341 -30.81 -13.87 15.46
CA SER A 341 -31.63 -13.14 16.43
C SER A 341 -31.20 -11.66 16.50
N VAL A 342 -32.01 -10.86 17.19
CA VAL A 342 -31.65 -9.49 17.58
C VAL A 342 -31.93 -9.32 19.05
N VAL A 343 -30.94 -8.82 19.82
CA VAL A 343 -31.05 -8.58 21.25
C VAL A 343 -30.72 -7.13 21.61
N TYR A 344 -31.19 -6.65 22.74
CA TYR A 344 -31.06 -5.23 23.11
C TYR A 344 -30.38 -5.05 24.49
N PRO A 345 -29.09 -5.39 24.61
CA PRO A 345 -28.38 -5.38 25.89
C PRO A 345 -28.17 -3.99 26.51
N THR A 346 -28.28 -2.93 25.68
CA THR A 346 -27.93 -1.56 26.06
C THR A 346 -29.13 -0.71 26.52
N PHE A 347 -30.36 -1.21 26.37
CA PHE A 347 -31.57 -0.41 26.64
C PHE A 347 -31.95 -0.34 28.12
N SER A 348 -31.79 -1.44 28.86
CA SER A 348 -32.05 -1.52 30.30
C SER A 348 -31.48 -2.82 30.87
N GLU A 349 -31.30 -2.90 32.20
CA GLU A 349 -30.85 -4.13 32.84
C GLU A 349 -31.80 -5.31 32.58
N ARG A 350 -33.11 -5.07 32.57
CA ARG A 350 -34.10 -6.08 32.19
C ARG A 350 -33.88 -6.60 30.78
N LYS A 351 -33.62 -5.70 29.81
CA LYS A 351 -33.36 -6.08 28.42
C LYS A 351 -32.03 -6.82 28.28
N LYS A 352 -31.02 -6.48 29.07
CA LYS A 352 -29.76 -7.20 29.12
C LYS A 352 -29.98 -8.66 29.62
N GLN A 353 -30.78 -8.87 30.67
CA GLN A 353 -31.10 -10.21 31.16
C GLN A 353 -31.94 -11.03 30.15
N GLU A 354 -32.89 -10.38 29.42
CA GLU A 354 -33.62 -11.02 28.33
C GLU A 354 -32.64 -11.42 27.19
N ALA A 355 -31.64 -10.59 26.88
CA ALA A 355 -30.59 -10.90 25.91
C ALA A 355 -29.75 -12.07 26.33
N ILE A 356 -29.26 -12.10 27.59
CA ILE A 356 -28.50 -13.23 28.17
C ILE A 356 -29.29 -14.52 28.08
N ALA A 357 -30.58 -14.51 28.42
CA ALA A 357 -31.43 -15.68 28.34
C ALA A 357 -31.57 -16.20 26.91
N THR A 358 -31.80 -15.31 25.94
CA THR A 358 -31.91 -15.66 24.53
C THR A 358 -30.63 -16.25 23.98
N LEU A 359 -29.48 -15.58 24.21
CA LEU A 359 -28.17 -16.05 23.74
C LEU A 359 -27.77 -17.37 24.42
N SER A 360 -28.03 -17.52 25.70
CA SER A 360 -27.79 -18.80 26.43
C SER A 360 -28.60 -19.94 25.84
N GLY A 361 -29.84 -19.68 25.41
CA GLY A 361 -30.69 -20.63 24.68
C GLY A 361 -30.05 -21.06 23.34
N LEU A 362 -29.56 -20.12 22.56
CA LEU A 362 -28.86 -20.39 21.29
C LEU A 362 -27.56 -21.16 21.51
N MET A 363 -26.77 -20.80 22.53
CA MET A 363 -25.55 -21.50 22.89
C MET A 363 -25.81 -23.00 23.22
N ARG A 364 -26.82 -23.31 24.03
CA ARG A 364 -27.19 -24.69 24.35
C ARG A 364 -27.74 -25.45 23.15
N LYS A 365 -28.61 -24.79 22.36
CA LYS A 365 -29.25 -25.39 21.19
C LYS A 365 -28.27 -25.84 20.14
N HIS A 366 -27.24 -25.03 19.89
CA HIS A 366 -26.28 -25.27 18.80
C HIS A 366 -24.90 -25.68 19.25
N GLY A 367 -24.62 -25.76 20.57
CA GLY A 367 -23.31 -26.15 21.08
C GLY A 367 -22.21 -25.11 20.75
N VAL A 368 -22.53 -23.81 20.82
CA VAL A 368 -21.58 -22.74 20.53
C VAL A 368 -20.37 -22.80 21.43
N LYS A 369 -19.17 -22.75 20.86
CA LYS A 369 -17.89 -22.77 21.59
C LYS A 369 -17.21 -21.41 21.59
N HIS A 370 -17.40 -20.60 20.54
CA HIS A 370 -16.76 -19.30 20.43
C HIS A 370 -17.78 -18.21 20.11
N ILE A 371 -17.55 -17.02 20.70
CA ILE A 371 -18.34 -15.83 20.43
C ILE A 371 -17.40 -14.80 19.78
N ALA A 372 -17.75 -14.35 18.59
CA ALA A 372 -17.08 -13.28 17.88
C ALA A 372 -17.86 -11.97 18.11
N ILE A 373 -17.25 -10.98 18.74
CA ILE A 373 -17.87 -9.68 19.02
C ILE A 373 -17.22 -8.62 18.15
N GLY A 374 -18.00 -7.90 17.35
CA GLY A 374 -17.53 -6.77 16.58
C GLY A 374 -16.97 -5.66 17.47
N ASN A 375 -15.92 -4.98 17.01
CA ASN A 375 -15.24 -3.93 17.80
C ASN A 375 -15.81 -2.51 17.60
N GLY A 376 -17.00 -2.37 17.05
CA GLY A 376 -17.63 -1.09 16.79
C GLY A 376 -18.41 -0.51 17.97
N THR A 377 -19.41 0.30 17.62
CA THR A 377 -20.25 1.00 18.60
C THR A 377 -21.01 0.01 19.49
N ALA A 378 -21.03 0.25 20.82
CA ALA A 378 -21.63 -0.65 21.84
C ALA A 378 -20.90 -2.01 22.04
N SER A 379 -19.67 -2.14 21.57
CA SER A 379 -18.84 -3.34 21.75
C SER A 379 -18.61 -3.64 23.24
N ARG A 380 -18.37 -2.63 24.07
CA ARG A 380 -18.11 -2.76 25.52
C ARG A 380 -19.29 -3.36 26.28
N GLU A 381 -20.47 -2.84 26.05
CA GLU A 381 -21.69 -3.31 26.69
C GLU A 381 -22.03 -4.72 26.25
N THR A 382 -21.79 -5.02 24.97
CA THR A 382 -21.97 -6.36 24.42
C THR A 382 -20.95 -7.35 24.99
N GLU A 383 -19.69 -6.93 25.15
CA GLU A 383 -18.65 -7.73 25.80
C GLU A 383 -18.97 -8.01 27.26
N ALA A 384 -19.36 -6.98 28.03
CA ALA A 384 -19.75 -7.15 29.43
C ALA A 384 -20.93 -8.12 29.59
N MET A 385 -21.91 -8.05 28.70
CA MET A 385 -23.03 -9.01 28.65
C MET A 385 -22.54 -10.42 28.32
N ALA A 386 -21.65 -10.57 27.34
CA ALA A 386 -21.13 -11.87 26.93
C ALA A 386 -20.31 -12.53 28.07
N VAL A 387 -19.50 -11.77 28.78
CA VAL A 387 -18.73 -12.27 29.93
C VAL A 387 -19.65 -12.73 31.06
N GLU A 388 -20.71 -11.97 31.36
CA GLU A 388 -21.71 -12.38 32.35
C GLU A 388 -22.39 -13.70 31.96
N MET A 389 -22.75 -13.85 30.69
CA MET A 389 -23.33 -15.06 30.13
C MET A 389 -22.34 -16.25 30.17
N LEU A 390 -21.06 -16.03 29.84
CA LEU A 390 -20.03 -17.07 29.78
C LEU A 390 -19.72 -17.73 31.14
N ARG A 391 -20.09 -17.10 32.25
CA ARG A 391 -19.99 -17.74 33.58
C ARG A 391 -20.78 -19.04 33.65
N ALA A 392 -21.85 -19.20 32.88
CA ALA A 392 -22.64 -20.42 32.77
C ALA A 392 -22.10 -21.42 31.71
N PHE A 393 -21.05 -21.05 30.96
CA PHE A 393 -20.46 -21.84 29.87
C PHE A 393 -18.94 -21.89 29.97
N PRO A 394 -18.35 -22.60 30.90
CA PRO A 394 -16.90 -22.59 31.20
C PRO A 394 -16.02 -23.05 30.03
N ASP A 395 -16.58 -23.86 29.11
CA ASP A 395 -15.88 -24.37 27.92
C ASP A 395 -15.96 -23.44 26.71
N ALA A 396 -16.70 -22.34 26.82
CA ALA A 396 -16.81 -21.34 25.75
C ALA A 396 -15.92 -20.14 26.04
N SER A 397 -15.55 -19.42 24.96
CA SER A 397 -14.72 -18.22 25.02
C SER A 397 -15.21 -17.21 24.02
N TYR A 398 -14.73 -15.97 24.14
CA TYR A 398 -15.01 -14.92 23.16
C TYR A 398 -13.75 -14.30 22.61
N ALA A 399 -13.88 -13.66 21.44
CA ALA A 399 -12.85 -12.82 20.86
C ALA A 399 -13.48 -11.53 20.31
N ILE A 400 -12.75 -10.44 20.44
CA ILE A 400 -13.10 -9.20 19.75
C ILE A 400 -12.59 -9.30 18.31
N VAL A 401 -13.47 -9.12 17.35
CA VAL A 401 -13.20 -9.24 15.93
C VAL A 401 -13.28 -7.87 15.29
N ASN A 402 -12.33 -7.54 14.44
CA ASN A 402 -12.39 -6.31 13.64
C ASN A 402 -13.58 -6.39 12.68
N GLU A 403 -14.57 -5.50 12.85
CA GLU A 403 -15.78 -5.45 12.02
C GLU A 403 -15.65 -4.50 10.81
N ALA A 404 -14.48 -3.85 10.61
CA ALA A 404 -14.28 -2.92 9.50
C ALA A 404 -14.72 -3.56 8.16
N GLY A 405 -15.47 -2.80 7.37
CA GLY A 405 -16.05 -3.28 6.11
C GLY A 405 -17.21 -4.28 6.22
N ALA A 406 -17.60 -4.75 7.42
CA ALA A 406 -18.74 -5.68 7.55
C ALA A 406 -20.06 -5.05 7.07
N SER A 407 -20.26 -3.76 7.32
CA SER A 407 -21.41 -3.01 6.81
C SER A 407 -21.37 -2.86 5.28
N VAL A 408 -20.17 -2.67 4.70
CA VAL A 408 -20.01 -2.59 3.25
C VAL A 408 -20.33 -3.95 2.61
N TYR A 409 -19.81 -5.03 3.18
CA TYR A 409 -20.15 -6.38 2.73
C TYR A 409 -21.65 -6.63 2.82
N SER A 410 -22.28 -6.35 3.96
CA SER A 410 -23.71 -6.66 4.17
C SER A 410 -24.64 -5.97 3.17
N ALA A 411 -24.26 -4.78 2.69
CA ALA A 411 -24.97 -4.02 1.67
C ALA A 411 -24.61 -4.39 0.22
N SER A 412 -23.58 -5.24 0.03
CA SER A 412 -23.08 -5.61 -1.29
C SER A 412 -24.01 -6.54 -2.06
N PRO A 413 -23.96 -6.54 -3.41
CA PRO A 413 -24.65 -7.52 -4.24
C PRO A 413 -24.26 -8.97 -3.89
N LEU A 414 -22.98 -9.19 -3.55
CA LEU A 414 -22.47 -10.51 -3.16
C LEU A 414 -23.18 -11.03 -1.90
N ALA A 415 -23.32 -10.19 -0.87
CA ALA A 415 -24.04 -10.59 0.34
C ALA A 415 -25.54 -10.80 0.11
N ALA A 416 -26.13 -10.07 -0.85
CA ALA A 416 -27.51 -10.29 -1.26
C ALA A 416 -27.69 -11.64 -2.00
N GLU A 417 -26.71 -12.05 -2.80
CA GLU A 417 -26.67 -13.36 -3.47
C GLU A 417 -26.44 -14.50 -2.46
N GLU A 418 -25.52 -14.32 -1.49
CA GLU A 418 -25.25 -15.34 -0.45
C GLU A 418 -26.45 -15.49 0.52
N PHE A 419 -27.15 -14.40 0.82
CA PHE A 419 -28.21 -14.35 1.84
C PHE A 419 -29.45 -13.60 1.34
N PRO A 420 -30.20 -14.15 0.34
CA PRO A 420 -31.35 -13.46 -0.22
C PRO A 420 -32.50 -13.27 0.79
N ASN A 421 -32.59 -14.15 1.79
CA ASN A 421 -33.66 -14.17 2.78
C ASN A 421 -33.34 -13.43 4.09
N TYR A 422 -32.13 -12.88 4.24
CA TYR A 422 -31.71 -12.19 5.47
C TYR A 422 -31.67 -10.67 5.27
N ASP A 423 -32.13 -9.95 6.29
CA ASP A 423 -31.97 -8.50 6.39
C ASP A 423 -30.48 -8.12 6.31
N VAL A 424 -30.21 -6.97 5.68
CA VAL A 424 -28.87 -6.39 5.56
C VAL A 424 -28.13 -6.37 6.91
N ASN A 425 -28.86 -6.03 7.99
CA ASN A 425 -28.27 -5.96 9.33
C ASN A 425 -27.84 -7.33 9.89
N LEU A 426 -28.47 -8.43 9.52
CA LEU A 426 -28.10 -9.78 9.99
C LEU A 426 -26.89 -10.33 9.27
N ARG A 427 -26.64 -9.91 8.03
CA ARG A 427 -25.49 -10.35 7.22
C ARG A 427 -24.16 -9.93 7.82
N SER A 428 -24.12 -8.76 8.51
CA SER A 428 -22.90 -8.31 9.21
C SER A 428 -22.53 -9.23 10.37
N ALA A 429 -23.50 -9.69 11.17
CA ALA A 429 -23.26 -10.64 12.27
C ALA A 429 -22.73 -11.99 11.75
N VAL A 430 -23.22 -12.46 10.60
CA VAL A 430 -22.69 -13.65 9.92
C VAL A 430 -21.22 -13.45 9.53
N SER A 431 -20.93 -12.30 8.94
CA SER A 431 -19.55 -11.94 8.53
C SER A 431 -18.61 -11.92 9.75
N ILE A 432 -19.02 -11.30 10.87
CA ILE A 432 -18.24 -11.25 12.11
C ILE A 432 -17.94 -12.67 12.64
N ALA A 433 -18.94 -13.57 12.65
CA ALA A 433 -18.72 -14.95 13.05
C ALA A 433 -17.71 -15.68 12.16
N ARG A 434 -17.85 -15.54 10.84
CA ARG A 434 -16.98 -16.18 9.84
C ARG A 434 -15.55 -15.62 9.86
N ARG A 435 -15.37 -14.33 10.20
CA ARG A 435 -14.02 -13.72 10.37
C ARG A 435 -13.23 -14.36 11.49
N LEU A 436 -13.88 -14.85 12.53
CA LEU A 436 -13.19 -15.63 13.56
C LEU A 436 -12.83 -17.02 13.05
N GLN A 437 -13.70 -17.66 12.27
CA GLN A 437 -13.46 -19.00 11.71
C GLN A 437 -12.37 -19.01 10.64
N ASP A 438 -12.42 -18.09 9.68
CA ASP A 438 -11.37 -17.88 8.66
C ASP A 438 -11.36 -16.43 8.17
N PRO A 439 -10.48 -15.56 8.74
CA PRO A 439 -10.40 -14.16 8.38
C PRO A 439 -10.15 -13.93 6.89
N LEU A 440 -9.22 -14.68 6.27
CA LEU A 440 -8.86 -14.53 4.87
C LEU A 440 -10.05 -14.82 3.95
N ALA A 441 -10.72 -15.96 4.17
CA ALA A 441 -11.85 -16.38 3.33
C ALA A 441 -13.02 -15.40 3.36
N GLU A 442 -13.19 -14.64 4.45
CA GLU A 442 -14.24 -13.65 4.60
C GLU A 442 -13.81 -12.26 4.13
N LEU A 443 -12.58 -11.81 4.48
CA LEU A 443 -12.10 -10.47 4.13
C LEU A 443 -11.86 -10.27 2.63
N VAL A 444 -11.55 -11.31 1.87
CA VAL A 444 -11.44 -11.23 0.40
C VAL A 444 -12.74 -10.86 -0.32
N LYS A 445 -13.88 -10.94 0.36
CA LYS A 445 -15.20 -10.54 -0.15
C LYS A 445 -15.42 -9.03 -0.11
N ILE A 446 -14.52 -8.29 0.52
CA ILE A 446 -14.63 -6.86 0.80
C ILE A 446 -13.52 -6.13 0.08
N ASP A 447 -13.82 -4.95 -0.47
CA ASP A 447 -12.77 -4.05 -0.95
C ASP A 447 -11.78 -3.76 0.19
N PRO A 448 -10.48 -4.05 0.03
CA PRO A 448 -9.48 -3.84 1.08
C PRO A 448 -9.48 -2.42 1.66
N LYS A 449 -9.84 -1.41 0.87
CA LYS A 449 -9.99 -0.03 1.34
C LYS A 449 -11.07 0.14 2.42
N ALA A 450 -12.09 -0.70 2.42
CA ALA A 450 -13.14 -0.67 3.44
C ALA A 450 -12.70 -1.28 4.78
N ILE A 451 -11.56 -1.98 4.82
CA ILE A 451 -11.01 -2.57 6.05
C ILE A 451 -10.39 -1.49 6.97
N GLY A 452 -10.05 -0.31 6.44
CA GLY A 452 -9.55 0.79 7.27
C GLY A 452 -8.10 0.59 7.74
N VAL A 453 -7.16 0.53 6.80
CA VAL A 453 -5.75 0.22 7.05
C VAL A 453 -4.88 1.44 7.39
N GLY A 454 -5.42 2.67 7.32
CA GLY A 454 -4.65 3.86 7.65
C GLY A 454 -5.42 5.18 7.61
N GLN A 455 -4.85 6.18 8.29
CA GLN A 455 -5.50 7.48 8.51
C GLN A 455 -5.68 8.32 7.23
N TYR A 456 -4.75 8.22 6.28
CA TYR A 456 -4.70 9.05 5.06
C TYR A 456 -5.05 8.28 3.79
N GLN A 457 -5.68 7.11 3.89
CA GLN A 457 -5.96 6.28 2.72
C GLN A 457 -6.86 6.97 1.67
N HIS A 458 -7.73 7.90 2.08
CA HIS A 458 -8.60 8.66 1.17
C HIS A 458 -7.91 9.86 0.49
N ASP A 459 -6.70 10.22 0.95
CA ASP A 459 -5.90 11.31 0.39
C ASP A 459 -4.85 10.81 -0.61
N CYS A 460 -4.59 9.49 -0.63
CA CYS A 460 -3.66 8.87 -1.57
C CYS A 460 -4.30 8.64 -2.95
N PRO A 461 -3.49 8.52 -4.03
CA PRO A 461 -3.97 8.13 -5.35
C PRO A 461 -4.67 6.78 -5.31
N GLN A 462 -5.99 6.75 -5.57
CA GLN A 462 -6.82 5.55 -5.36
C GLN A 462 -6.42 4.37 -6.23
N LYS A 463 -5.95 4.59 -7.47
CA LYS A 463 -5.49 3.52 -8.36
C LYS A 463 -4.24 2.81 -7.83
N GLU A 464 -3.29 3.56 -7.28
CA GLU A 464 -2.06 3.01 -6.70
C GLU A 464 -2.38 2.26 -5.40
N LEU A 465 -3.26 2.82 -4.58
CA LEU A 465 -3.75 2.17 -3.38
C LEU A 465 -4.45 0.84 -3.70
N ASP A 466 -5.36 0.82 -4.70
CA ASP A 466 -6.05 -0.38 -5.15
C ASP A 466 -5.07 -1.46 -5.62
N ALA A 467 -4.08 -1.07 -6.43
CA ALA A 467 -3.07 -2.00 -6.92
C ALA A 467 -2.23 -2.58 -5.78
N ALA A 468 -1.78 -1.76 -4.84
CA ALA A 468 -0.95 -2.19 -3.72
C ALA A 468 -1.72 -3.12 -2.75
N LEU A 469 -2.95 -2.75 -2.38
CA LEU A 469 -3.77 -3.57 -1.47
C LEU A 469 -4.24 -4.87 -2.16
N GLY A 470 -4.60 -4.82 -3.44
CA GLY A 470 -4.94 -5.98 -4.24
C GLY A 470 -3.78 -6.98 -4.34
N ALA A 471 -2.56 -6.49 -4.54
CA ALA A 471 -1.36 -7.32 -4.53
C ALA A 471 -1.17 -8.06 -3.19
N VAL A 472 -1.40 -7.39 -2.05
CA VAL A 472 -1.33 -8.04 -0.73
C VAL A 472 -2.37 -9.15 -0.59
N VAL A 473 -3.59 -8.94 -1.05
CA VAL A 473 -4.64 -9.96 -1.02
C VAL A 473 -4.24 -11.17 -1.88
N GLU A 474 -3.79 -10.91 -3.10
CA GLU A 474 -3.31 -11.96 -4.02
C GLU A 474 -2.17 -12.78 -3.39
N ASP A 475 -1.16 -12.11 -2.85
CA ASP A 475 -0.01 -12.75 -2.21
C ASP A 475 -0.43 -13.60 -0.99
N CYS A 476 -1.33 -13.10 -0.14
CA CYS A 476 -1.84 -13.86 1.01
C CYS A 476 -2.62 -15.10 0.59
N VAL A 477 -3.53 -14.99 -0.38
CA VAL A 477 -4.34 -16.11 -0.86
C VAL A 477 -3.45 -17.19 -1.47
N ASN A 478 -2.49 -16.81 -2.31
CA ASN A 478 -1.59 -17.76 -2.96
C ASN A 478 -0.56 -18.37 -1.98
N ALA A 479 -0.15 -17.63 -0.92
CA ALA A 479 0.71 -18.19 0.13
C ALA A 479 0.00 -19.27 0.97
N VAL A 480 -1.28 -19.05 1.30
CA VAL A 480 -2.10 -20.02 2.05
C VAL A 480 -2.49 -21.22 1.20
N GLY A 481 -2.81 -20.98 -0.07
CA GLY A 481 -3.42 -21.96 -0.97
C GLY A 481 -4.92 -22.13 -0.70
N VAL A 482 -5.65 -22.59 -1.70
CA VAL A 482 -7.12 -22.57 -1.71
C VAL A 482 -7.67 -23.95 -1.98
N ASP A 483 -8.55 -24.43 -1.11
CA ASP A 483 -9.32 -25.64 -1.36
C ASP A 483 -10.39 -25.36 -2.43
N VAL A 484 -10.27 -26.00 -3.58
CA VAL A 484 -11.13 -25.76 -4.74
C VAL A 484 -12.58 -26.22 -4.50
N ASN A 485 -12.78 -27.18 -3.58
CA ASN A 485 -14.10 -27.73 -3.30
C ASN A 485 -14.94 -26.87 -2.35
N THR A 486 -14.28 -26.09 -1.47
CA THR A 486 -14.96 -25.29 -0.43
C THR A 486 -14.87 -23.78 -0.68
N ALA A 487 -13.89 -23.32 -1.47
CA ALA A 487 -13.64 -21.91 -1.69
C ALA A 487 -14.82 -21.17 -2.32
N SER A 488 -15.06 -19.94 -1.85
CA SER A 488 -15.99 -19.01 -2.50
C SER A 488 -15.45 -18.52 -3.85
N ARG A 489 -16.34 -18.03 -4.70
CA ARG A 489 -15.95 -17.37 -5.95
C ARG A 489 -14.95 -16.24 -5.70
N SER A 490 -15.20 -15.40 -4.71
CA SER A 490 -14.32 -14.25 -4.39
C SER A 490 -12.93 -14.70 -3.97
N LEU A 491 -12.80 -15.81 -3.24
CA LEU A 491 -11.50 -16.37 -2.88
C LEU A 491 -10.77 -16.94 -4.09
N LEU A 492 -11.48 -17.65 -4.98
CA LEU A 492 -10.92 -18.20 -6.22
C LEU A 492 -10.44 -17.09 -7.17
N GLU A 493 -11.13 -15.96 -7.23
CA GLU A 493 -10.72 -14.80 -8.06
C GLU A 493 -9.34 -14.25 -7.71
N GLN A 494 -8.86 -14.47 -6.49
CA GLN A 494 -7.55 -14.03 -6.00
C GLN A 494 -6.44 -15.06 -6.26
N VAL A 495 -6.77 -16.22 -6.77
CA VAL A 495 -5.78 -17.25 -7.10
C VAL A 495 -5.07 -16.86 -8.41
N SER A 496 -3.75 -16.94 -8.40
CA SER A 496 -2.90 -16.68 -9.56
C SER A 496 -3.45 -17.35 -10.84
N GLY A 497 -3.57 -16.59 -11.92
CA GLY A 497 -4.05 -17.07 -13.22
C GLY A 497 -5.56 -17.25 -13.33
N LEU A 498 -6.35 -17.03 -12.28
CA LEU A 498 -7.80 -17.02 -12.31
C LEU A 498 -8.34 -15.59 -12.43
N ASN A 499 -9.55 -15.49 -12.94
CA ASN A 499 -10.33 -14.26 -13.02
C ASN A 499 -11.79 -14.53 -12.64
N SER A 500 -12.61 -13.51 -12.56
CA SER A 500 -14.03 -13.62 -12.18
C SER A 500 -14.81 -14.66 -12.99
N THR A 501 -14.53 -14.78 -14.29
CA THR A 501 -15.21 -15.76 -15.16
C THR A 501 -14.76 -17.20 -14.86
N THR A 502 -13.45 -17.43 -14.74
CA THR A 502 -12.90 -18.75 -14.46
C THR A 502 -13.24 -19.21 -13.05
N ALA A 503 -13.19 -18.32 -12.05
CA ALA A 503 -13.61 -18.60 -10.69
C ALA A 503 -15.11 -19.01 -10.63
N LYS A 504 -15.98 -18.27 -11.31
CA LYS A 504 -17.40 -18.65 -11.44
C LYS A 504 -17.55 -20.03 -12.09
N ASN A 505 -16.84 -20.28 -13.16
CA ASN A 505 -16.95 -21.57 -13.88
C ASN A 505 -16.44 -22.74 -13.02
N ILE A 506 -15.44 -22.55 -12.15
CA ILE A 506 -15.00 -23.58 -11.19
C ILE A 506 -16.13 -23.91 -10.22
N VAL A 507 -16.79 -22.88 -9.66
CA VAL A 507 -17.92 -23.09 -8.73
C VAL A 507 -19.07 -23.83 -9.43
N THR A 508 -19.49 -23.35 -10.61
CA THR A 508 -20.55 -24.00 -11.40
C THR A 508 -20.21 -25.45 -11.75
N TYR A 509 -18.95 -25.70 -12.18
CA TYR A 509 -18.52 -27.05 -12.54
C TYR A 509 -18.64 -28.02 -11.36
N ARG A 510 -18.22 -27.66 -10.15
CA ARG A 510 -18.34 -28.54 -8.97
C ARG A 510 -19.79 -28.74 -8.52
N GLU A 511 -20.66 -27.75 -8.71
CA GLU A 511 -22.09 -27.85 -8.42
C GLU A 511 -22.79 -28.83 -9.38
N GLU A 512 -22.42 -28.83 -10.66
CA GLU A 512 -23.03 -29.66 -11.68
C GLU A 512 -22.43 -31.09 -11.75
N ASN A 513 -21.12 -31.23 -11.49
CA ASN A 513 -20.37 -32.48 -11.67
C ASN A 513 -19.89 -33.15 -10.38
N GLY A 514 -20.20 -32.56 -9.23
CA GLY A 514 -19.69 -32.97 -7.94
C GLY A 514 -18.27 -32.41 -7.62
N PRO A 515 -17.75 -32.70 -6.42
CA PRO A 515 -16.45 -32.20 -5.99
C PRO A 515 -15.31 -32.69 -6.87
N PHE A 516 -14.30 -31.86 -7.02
CA PHE A 516 -13.04 -32.23 -7.68
C PHE A 516 -12.34 -33.32 -6.88
N THR A 517 -11.90 -34.40 -7.56
CA THR A 517 -11.15 -35.51 -6.98
C THR A 517 -9.70 -35.56 -7.42
N GLY A 518 -9.25 -34.54 -8.20
CA GLY A 518 -7.88 -34.41 -8.66
C GLY A 518 -7.68 -33.13 -9.49
N ARG A 519 -6.49 -32.53 -9.42
CA ARG A 519 -6.14 -31.29 -10.13
C ARG A 519 -6.32 -31.39 -11.67
N SER A 520 -6.15 -32.56 -12.22
CA SER A 520 -6.34 -32.79 -13.67
C SER A 520 -7.75 -32.47 -14.18
N GLN A 521 -8.76 -32.56 -13.30
CA GLN A 521 -10.15 -32.22 -13.64
C GLN A 521 -10.36 -30.74 -13.88
N LEU A 522 -9.51 -29.85 -13.31
CA LEU A 522 -9.55 -28.40 -13.57
C LEU A 522 -9.43 -28.07 -15.07
N LYS A 523 -8.72 -28.90 -15.84
CA LYS A 523 -8.62 -28.76 -17.31
C LYS A 523 -9.96 -28.92 -18.05
N LYS A 524 -10.99 -29.45 -17.39
CA LYS A 524 -12.33 -29.60 -17.94
C LYS A 524 -13.23 -28.39 -17.66
N VAL A 525 -12.79 -27.48 -16.82
CA VAL A 525 -13.55 -26.27 -16.49
C VAL A 525 -13.59 -25.33 -17.69
N PRO A 526 -14.78 -24.88 -18.12
CA PRO A 526 -14.91 -23.96 -19.25
C PRO A 526 -14.09 -22.69 -19.08
N LYS A 527 -13.40 -22.23 -20.14
CA LYS A 527 -12.53 -21.05 -20.20
C LYS A 527 -11.27 -21.10 -19.32
N LEU A 528 -11.01 -22.21 -18.65
CA LEU A 528 -9.76 -22.42 -17.94
C LEU A 528 -8.75 -23.06 -18.89
N GLY A 529 -8.05 -22.21 -19.65
CA GLY A 529 -7.09 -22.64 -20.66
C GLY A 529 -5.78 -23.18 -20.08
N PRO A 530 -4.86 -23.70 -20.92
CA PRO A 530 -3.59 -24.28 -20.46
C PRO A 530 -2.74 -23.30 -19.62
N LYS A 531 -2.64 -22.05 -20.04
CA LYS A 531 -1.87 -21.02 -19.30
C LYS A 531 -2.47 -20.71 -17.93
N ALA A 532 -3.80 -20.56 -17.85
CA ALA A 532 -4.49 -20.35 -16.57
C ALA A 532 -4.33 -21.57 -15.66
N PHE A 533 -4.42 -22.80 -16.20
CA PHE A 533 -4.15 -24.01 -15.43
C PHE A 533 -2.72 -24.06 -14.88
N GLU A 534 -1.72 -23.76 -15.72
CA GLU A 534 -0.32 -23.67 -15.27
C GLU A 534 -0.18 -22.70 -14.10
N GLN A 535 -0.78 -21.53 -14.18
CA GLN A 535 -0.65 -20.51 -13.14
C GLN A 535 -1.37 -20.86 -11.84
N CYS A 536 -2.56 -21.48 -11.89
CA CYS A 536 -3.38 -21.70 -10.71
C CYS A 536 -3.18 -23.07 -10.05
N ALA A 537 -2.75 -24.09 -10.78
CA ALA A 537 -2.83 -25.48 -10.33
C ALA A 537 -2.05 -25.76 -9.02
N GLY A 538 -0.91 -25.12 -8.83
CA GLY A 538 -0.11 -25.30 -7.62
C GLY A 538 -0.71 -24.63 -6.37
N PHE A 539 -1.56 -23.62 -6.54
CA PHE A 539 -2.22 -22.89 -5.46
C PHE A 539 -3.59 -23.47 -5.07
N LEU A 540 -4.19 -24.27 -5.98
CA LEU A 540 -5.46 -24.96 -5.72
C LEU A 540 -5.19 -26.32 -5.09
N ARG A 541 -5.84 -26.60 -3.96
CA ARG A 541 -5.70 -27.84 -3.17
C ARG A 541 -6.97 -28.68 -3.24
N ILE A 542 -6.80 -29.99 -3.18
CA ILE A 542 -7.90 -30.97 -3.14
C ILE A 542 -7.58 -31.99 -2.04
N PRO A 543 -8.05 -31.76 -0.80
CA PRO A 543 -7.76 -32.63 0.33
C PRO A 543 -8.22 -34.09 0.11
N GLU A 544 -9.31 -34.29 -0.60
CA GLU A 544 -9.93 -35.60 -0.85
C GLU A 544 -9.32 -36.34 -2.04
N SER A 545 -8.28 -35.76 -2.69
CA SER A 545 -7.65 -36.42 -3.86
C SER A 545 -6.92 -37.71 -3.46
N LYS A 546 -6.96 -38.70 -4.34
CA LYS A 546 -6.16 -39.91 -4.24
C LYS A 546 -4.66 -39.64 -4.41
N GLU A 547 -4.31 -38.59 -5.17
CA GLU A 547 -2.93 -38.13 -5.33
C GLU A 547 -2.62 -37.14 -4.20
N VAL A 548 -1.78 -37.57 -3.26
CA VAL A 548 -1.42 -36.77 -2.06
C VAL A 548 -0.81 -35.42 -2.46
N LEU A 549 -0.13 -35.34 -3.60
CA LEU A 549 0.47 -34.10 -4.10
C LEU A 549 -0.57 -33.02 -4.44
N ASP A 550 -1.81 -33.41 -4.73
CA ASP A 550 -2.91 -32.47 -5.00
C ASP A 550 -3.33 -31.67 -3.75
N ASN A 551 -2.98 -32.15 -2.54
CA ASN A 551 -3.19 -31.42 -1.28
C ASN A 551 -1.90 -30.73 -0.78
N THR A 552 -0.99 -30.38 -1.67
CA THR A 552 0.27 -29.69 -1.34
C THR A 552 0.46 -28.45 -2.22
N GLY A 553 1.43 -27.60 -1.89
CA GLY A 553 1.87 -26.51 -2.74
C GLY A 553 2.80 -26.93 -3.88
N VAL A 554 3.02 -28.23 -4.09
CA VAL A 554 3.84 -28.73 -5.20
C VAL A 554 3.10 -28.55 -6.52
N HIS A 555 3.76 -27.93 -7.50
CA HIS A 555 3.19 -27.72 -8.82
C HIS A 555 3.10 -29.05 -9.59
N PRO A 556 2.05 -29.30 -10.41
CA PRO A 556 1.93 -30.54 -11.19
C PRO A 556 3.14 -30.86 -12.08
N GLU A 557 3.84 -29.86 -12.60
CA GLU A 557 5.10 -30.04 -13.36
C GLU A 557 6.18 -30.75 -12.55
N SER A 558 6.20 -30.54 -11.23
CA SER A 558 7.21 -31.07 -10.32
C SER A 558 6.81 -32.41 -9.69
N TYR A 559 5.65 -32.99 -10.03
CA TYR A 559 5.23 -34.30 -9.50
C TYR A 559 6.24 -35.43 -9.79
N PRO A 560 6.84 -35.50 -10.99
CA PRO A 560 7.88 -36.50 -11.25
C PRO A 560 9.07 -36.34 -10.27
N ALA A 561 9.53 -35.10 -10.04
CA ALA A 561 10.62 -34.82 -9.13
C ALA A 561 10.27 -35.14 -7.66
N ALA A 562 9.04 -34.81 -7.22
CA ALA A 562 8.54 -35.16 -5.89
C ALA A 562 8.51 -36.68 -5.67
N LYS A 563 8.05 -37.44 -6.65
CA LYS A 563 8.03 -38.92 -6.61
C LYS A 563 9.43 -39.52 -6.64
N ALA A 564 10.35 -38.91 -7.42
CA ALA A 564 11.75 -39.29 -7.47
C ALA A 564 12.45 -39.05 -6.11
N LEU A 565 12.18 -37.93 -5.46
CA LEU A 565 12.71 -37.61 -4.13
C LEU A 565 12.26 -38.63 -3.09
N LEU A 566 10.98 -38.97 -3.05
CA LEU A 566 10.44 -39.99 -2.13
C LEU A 566 11.08 -41.35 -2.33
N LYS A 567 11.33 -41.73 -3.59
CA LYS A 567 12.01 -42.98 -3.92
C LYS A 567 13.51 -42.94 -3.56
N LEU A 568 14.16 -41.80 -3.80
CA LEU A 568 15.60 -41.62 -3.55
C LEU A 568 15.94 -41.74 -2.07
N LEU A 569 15.10 -41.15 -1.20
CA LEU A 569 15.29 -41.15 0.25
C LEU A 569 14.70 -42.37 0.94
N ASP A 570 13.98 -43.23 0.22
CA ASP A 570 13.25 -44.42 0.74
C ASP A 570 12.53 -44.14 2.08
N SER A 571 11.97 -42.92 2.18
CA SER A 571 11.44 -42.39 3.44
C SER A 571 10.01 -42.84 3.68
N THR A 572 9.81 -43.57 4.76
CA THR A 572 8.49 -43.89 5.31
C THR A 572 7.96 -42.76 6.20
N ASP A 573 8.87 -41.96 6.79
CA ASP A 573 8.54 -40.78 7.63
C ASP A 573 8.70 -39.50 6.82
N ARG A 574 7.58 -38.97 6.35
CA ARG A 574 7.55 -37.72 5.56
C ARG A 574 7.93 -36.50 6.38
N ALA A 575 7.69 -36.49 7.69
CA ALA A 575 7.96 -35.34 8.54
C ALA A 575 9.47 -35.00 8.60
N SER A 576 10.33 -35.99 8.46
CA SER A 576 11.79 -35.86 8.48
C SER A 576 12.41 -35.62 7.10
N LEU A 577 11.62 -35.51 6.01
CA LEU A 577 12.14 -35.32 4.64
C LEU A 577 13.11 -34.14 4.49
N PRO A 578 12.88 -32.93 5.06
CA PRO A 578 13.82 -31.83 4.95
C PRO A 578 15.18 -32.15 5.57
N GLN A 579 15.20 -32.85 6.72
CA GLN A 579 16.43 -33.26 7.40
C GLN A 579 17.16 -34.37 6.64
N GLN A 580 16.41 -35.34 6.10
CA GLN A 580 16.98 -36.41 5.25
C GLN A 580 17.58 -35.84 3.97
N LEU A 581 16.91 -34.88 3.31
CA LEU A 581 17.42 -34.19 2.15
C LEU A 581 18.72 -33.43 2.46
N ALA A 582 18.76 -32.71 3.61
CA ALA A 582 19.96 -32.00 4.03
C ALA A 582 21.12 -32.98 4.30
N ALA A 583 20.88 -34.14 4.92
CA ALA A 583 21.88 -35.19 5.19
C ALA A 583 22.38 -35.86 3.90
N TYR A 584 21.52 -36.06 2.92
CA TYR A 584 21.87 -36.62 1.61
C TYR A 584 22.67 -35.65 0.73
N GLY A 585 22.47 -34.35 0.91
CA GLY A 585 22.98 -33.27 0.10
C GLY A 585 21.99 -32.77 -0.93
N ALA A 586 21.37 -31.62 -0.66
CA ALA A 586 20.27 -31.06 -1.47
C ALA A 586 20.65 -30.86 -2.94
N ALA A 587 21.85 -30.34 -3.25
CA ALA A 587 22.32 -30.14 -4.62
C ALA A 587 22.45 -31.46 -5.40
N LYS A 588 23.01 -32.51 -4.76
CA LYS A 588 23.16 -33.83 -5.38
C LYS A 588 21.81 -34.50 -5.64
N ALA A 589 20.88 -34.37 -4.69
CA ALA A 589 19.53 -34.89 -4.84
C ALA A 589 18.76 -34.16 -5.95
N ALA A 590 18.94 -32.84 -6.06
CA ALA A 590 18.30 -32.00 -7.08
C ALA A 590 18.70 -32.43 -8.51
N GLU A 591 19.98 -32.66 -8.74
CA GLU A 591 20.48 -33.17 -10.00
C GLU A 591 19.85 -34.53 -10.38
N GLN A 592 19.73 -35.44 -9.40
CA GLN A 592 19.12 -36.77 -9.61
C GLN A 592 17.60 -36.69 -9.83
N CYS A 593 16.94 -35.72 -9.24
CA CYS A 593 15.51 -35.48 -9.41
C CYS A 593 15.15 -34.60 -10.62
N GLY A 594 16.16 -34.04 -11.32
CA GLY A 594 15.98 -33.25 -12.53
C GLY A 594 15.36 -31.87 -12.30
N VAL A 595 15.58 -31.26 -11.12
CA VAL A 595 15.09 -29.93 -10.73
C VAL A 595 16.19 -29.13 -10.03
N GLY A 596 15.99 -27.81 -9.88
CA GLY A 596 16.89 -26.99 -9.11
C GLY A 596 16.84 -27.27 -7.60
N GLU A 597 17.92 -26.98 -6.90
CA GLU A 597 18.03 -27.18 -5.45
C GLU A 597 16.95 -26.40 -4.66
N PRO A 598 16.64 -25.11 -4.96
CA PRO A 598 15.58 -24.38 -4.26
C PRO A 598 14.21 -25.06 -4.42
N THR A 599 13.88 -25.52 -5.63
CA THR A 599 12.62 -26.23 -5.91
C THR A 599 12.57 -27.56 -5.15
N LEU A 600 13.65 -28.32 -5.09
CA LEU A 600 13.65 -29.61 -4.38
C LEU A 600 13.50 -29.41 -2.87
N VAL A 601 14.13 -28.40 -2.28
CA VAL A 601 14.00 -28.05 -0.87
C VAL A 601 12.54 -27.67 -0.53
N ASP A 602 11.88 -26.91 -1.41
CA ASP A 602 10.48 -26.57 -1.25
C ASP A 602 9.57 -27.80 -1.35
N ILE A 603 9.81 -28.69 -2.32
CA ILE A 603 9.07 -29.93 -2.47
C ILE A 603 9.19 -30.78 -1.18
N ALA A 604 10.40 -30.91 -0.60
CA ALA A 604 10.62 -31.63 0.65
C ALA A 604 9.84 -31.03 1.82
N LYS A 605 9.81 -29.69 1.93
CA LYS A 605 9.02 -28.99 2.96
C LYS A 605 7.52 -29.21 2.78
N GLU A 606 7.01 -29.10 1.57
CA GLU A 606 5.59 -29.34 1.26
C GLU A 606 5.15 -30.77 1.53
N LEU A 607 6.00 -31.74 1.19
CA LEU A 607 5.74 -33.15 1.44
C LEU A 607 5.81 -33.52 2.93
N SER A 608 6.59 -32.79 3.74
CA SER A 608 6.72 -33.03 5.17
C SER A 608 5.43 -32.68 5.94
N LYS A 609 4.64 -31.73 5.44
CA LYS A 609 3.39 -31.28 6.03
C LYS A 609 2.34 -31.05 4.93
N PRO A 610 1.75 -32.11 4.33
CA PRO A 610 0.70 -31.94 3.33
C PRO A 610 -0.49 -31.14 3.89
N GLY A 611 -1.04 -30.24 3.10
CA GLY A 611 -2.16 -29.37 3.54
C GLY A 611 -1.80 -28.32 4.56
N ARG A 612 -0.51 -28.03 4.77
CA ARG A 612 -0.05 -26.99 5.71
C ARG A 612 -0.68 -25.65 5.38
N ASP A 613 -1.24 -25.02 6.39
CA ASP A 613 -1.63 -23.62 6.39
C ASP A 613 -0.50 -22.80 7.08
N PRO A 614 0.18 -21.87 6.40
CA PRO A 614 1.25 -21.10 7.02
C PRO A 614 0.79 -20.26 8.21
N ARG A 615 -0.52 -20.03 8.35
CA ARG A 615 -1.11 -19.32 9.49
C ARG A 615 -1.11 -20.12 10.77
N ASP A 616 -1.01 -21.45 10.71
CA ASP A 616 -0.97 -22.32 11.89
C ASP A 616 0.31 -22.14 12.73
N GLU A 617 1.35 -21.52 12.16
CA GLU A 617 2.61 -21.21 12.86
C GLU A 617 2.60 -19.83 13.53
N LEU A 618 1.56 -19.04 13.29
CA LEU A 618 1.38 -17.71 13.90
C LEU A 618 0.68 -17.85 15.28
N PRO A 619 0.85 -16.86 16.17
CA PRO A 619 0.16 -16.86 17.47
C PRO A 619 -1.36 -16.93 17.28
N ALA A 620 -2.00 -17.86 17.97
CA ALA A 620 -3.45 -18.00 17.92
C ALA A 620 -4.15 -16.72 18.38
N PRO A 621 -5.37 -16.41 17.88
CA PRO A 621 -6.15 -15.27 18.36
C PRO A 621 -6.37 -15.34 19.86
N THR A 622 -6.33 -14.21 20.54
CA THR A 622 -6.55 -14.15 21.99
C THR A 622 -8.01 -14.45 22.30
N LEU A 623 -8.29 -15.67 22.75
CA LEU A 623 -9.60 -16.07 23.25
C LEU A 623 -9.68 -15.71 24.74
N ARG A 624 -10.70 -14.92 25.11
CA ARG A 624 -10.85 -14.33 26.45
C ARG A 624 -12.02 -14.93 27.20
N LYS A 625 -11.97 -14.82 28.56
CA LYS A 625 -13.07 -15.15 29.46
C LYS A 625 -13.44 -13.97 30.37
N ASP A 626 -12.53 -12.99 30.54
CA ASP A 626 -12.64 -11.86 31.45
C ASP A 626 -12.37 -10.51 30.75
N VAL A 627 -12.86 -9.39 31.30
CA VAL A 627 -12.65 -8.03 30.83
C VAL A 627 -11.65 -7.31 31.72
N LEU A 628 -10.67 -6.60 31.11
CA LEU A 628 -9.83 -5.62 31.77
C LEU A 628 -10.35 -4.20 31.45
N GLU A 629 -10.49 -3.35 32.47
CA GLU A 629 -10.89 -1.95 32.28
C GLU A 629 -9.68 -1.02 32.41
N MET A 630 -9.76 0.18 31.79
CA MET A 630 -8.68 1.18 31.84
C MET A 630 -8.33 1.61 33.29
N LYS A 631 -9.33 1.65 34.18
CA LYS A 631 -9.14 1.96 35.60
C LYS A 631 -8.31 0.91 36.35
N ASP A 632 -8.21 -0.32 35.83
CA ASP A 632 -7.45 -1.41 36.44
C ASP A 632 -5.95 -1.31 36.09
N LEU A 633 -5.60 -0.48 35.10
CA LEU A 633 -4.23 -0.30 34.65
C LEU A 633 -3.44 0.61 35.61
N LYS A 634 -2.27 0.14 36.00
CA LYS A 634 -1.34 0.91 36.83
C LYS A 634 0.00 1.06 36.11
N PRO A 635 0.66 2.25 36.20
CA PRO A 635 2.03 2.39 35.72
C PRO A 635 2.95 1.32 36.31
N GLY A 636 3.79 0.72 35.45
CA GLY A 636 4.65 -0.41 35.78
C GLY A 636 4.02 -1.79 35.59
N MET A 637 2.72 -1.89 35.31
CA MET A 637 2.04 -3.16 35.03
C MET A 637 2.53 -3.76 33.70
N GLU A 638 2.99 -5.01 33.74
CA GLU A 638 3.38 -5.76 32.56
C GLU A 638 2.18 -6.54 32.01
N LEU A 639 1.90 -6.34 30.73
CA LEU A 639 0.76 -6.96 30.03
C LEU A 639 1.24 -7.59 28.73
N THR A 640 0.48 -8.56 28.27
CA THR A 640 0.63 -9.08 26.90
C THR A 640 -0.44 -8.45 26.03
N GLY A 641 -0.04 -7.89 24.89
CA GLY A 641 -0.95 -7.27 23.94
C GLY A 641 -0.68 -7.71 22.52
N THR A 642 -1.62 -7.41 21.63
CA THR A 642 -1.49 -7.68 20.19
C THR A 642 -1.31 -6.36 19.44
N VAL A 643 -0.30 -6.30 18.59
CA VAL A 643 -0.06 -5.14 17.72
C VAL A 643 -1.22 -4.96 16.74
N ARG A 644 -1.91 -3.82 16.82
CA ARG A 644 -3.06 -3.48 15.96
C ARG A 644 -2.68 -2.66 14.75
N ASN A 645 -1.74 -1.73 14.94
CA ASN A 645 -1.31 -0.83 13.88
C ASN A 645 0.15 -0.41 14.09
N VAL A 646 0.88 -0.26 12.99
CA VAL A 646 2.27 0.21 12.97
C VAL A 646 2.33 1.45 12.09
N ILE A 647 2.79 2.57 12.67
CA ILE A 647 2.88 3.87 12.01
C ILE A 647 4.26 4.49 12.26
N ASP A 648 4.61 5.53 11.53
CA ASP A 648 5.96 6.14 11.54
C ASP A 648 6.48 6.51 12.94
N PHE A 649 5.59 6.95 13.84
CA PHE A 649 5.99 7.42 15.16
C PHE A 649 5.75 6.40 16.29
N GLY A 650 5.18 5.22 15.99
CA GLY A 650 4.95 4.22 17.03
C GLY A 650 4.08 3.04 16.63
N VAL A 651 3.68 2.30 17.64
CA VAL A 651 2.92 1.06 17.53
C VAL A 651 1.69 1.13 18.42
N PHE A 652 0.52 0.86 17.89
CA PHE A 652 -0.70 0.69 18.67
C PHE A 652 -0.85 -0.77 19.06
N VAL A 653 -1.03 -1.01 20.36
CA VAL A 653 -1.11 -2.36 20.94
C VAL A 653 -2.42 -2.51 21.72
N ASP A 654 -3.22 -3.48 21.34
CA ASP A 654 -4.39 -3.93 22.12
C ASP A 654 -3.91 -4.76 23.31
N ILE A 655 -4.06 -4.22 24.49
CA ILE A 655 -3.69 -4.87 25.77
C ILE A 655 -4.88 -5.46 26.49
N GLY A 656 -6.04 -5.57 25.83
CA GLY A 656 -7.25 -6.14 26.40
C GLY A 656 -8.17 -5.15 27.10
N VAL A 657 -7.82 -3.87 27.11
CA VAL A 657 -8.73 -2.76 27.43
C VAL A 657 -9.25 -2.15 26.14
N HIS A 658 -10.40 -1.49 26.18
CA HIS A 658 -11.08 -0.96 24.98
C HIS A 658 -10.39 0.20 24.27
N GLN A 659 -9.16 0.53 24.69
CA GLN A 659 -8.33 1.58 24.10
C GLN A 659 -6.97 1.00 23.79
N ASP A 660 -6.55 1.09 22.52
CA ASP A 660 -5.19 0.70 22.17
C ASP A 660 -4.18 1.60 22.87
N GLY A 661 -3.16 0.98 23.44
CA GLY A 661 -2.04 1.70 24.00
C GLY A 661 -1.00 2.04 22.94
N LEU A 662 -0.43 3.23 23.02
CA LEU A 662 0.63 3.67 22.12
C LEU A 662 2.01 3.35 22.69
N VAL A 663 2.80 2.59 21.98
CA VAL A 663 4.25 2.44 22.15
C VAL A 663 4.94 3.41 21.20
N HIS A 664 5.49 4.51 21.69
CA HIS A 664 6.25 5.45 20.86
C HIS A 664 7.48 4.75 20.27
N ILE A 665 7.95 5.15 19.08
CA ILE A 665 9.08 4.52 18.38
C ILE A 665 10.33 4.38 19.27
N SER A 666 10.59 5.33 20.16
CA SER A 666 11.70 5.28 21.13
C SER A 666 11.55 4.20 22.21
N GLU A 667 10.33 3.69 22.42
CA GLU A 667 9.98 2.69 23.42
C GLU A 667 9.75 1.28 22.84
N VAL A 668 9.89 1.12 21.49
CA VAL A 668 9.72 -0.16 20.81
C VAL A 668 10.93 -1.08 21.04
N ALA A 669 12.15 -0.58 20.90
CA ALA A 669 13.37 -1.37 21.03
C ALA A 669 14.53 -0.59 21.67
N ASN A 670 15.56 -1.32 22.13
CA ASN A 670 16.77 -0.73 22.71
C ASN A 670 17.77 -0.16 21.67
N ARG A 671 17.44 -0.26 20.38
CA ARG A 671 18.21 0.29 19.27
C ARG A 671 17.43 1.40 18.56
N ARG A 672 18.12 2.28 17.88
CA ARG A 672 17.45 3.31 17.06
C ARG A 672 16.82 2.64 15.85
N LEU A 673 15.51 2.83 15.69
CA LEU A 673 14.74 2.36 14.56
C LEU A 673 14.50 3.53 13.59
N ARG A 674 14.48 3.25 12.30
CA ARG A 674 14.03 4.20 11.28
C ARG A 674 12.50 4.19 11.18
N HIS A 675 11.93 2.99 11.28
CA HIS A 675 10.50 2.74 11.29
C HIS A 675 10.19 1.60 12.28
N PRO A 676 9.06 1.64 13.03
CA PRO A 676 8.73 0.59 14.00
C PRO A 676 8.56 -0.81 13.39
N SER A 677 8.22 -0.92 12.10
CA SER A 677 8.11 -2.21 11.39
C SER A 677 9.43 -3.00 11.28
N GLU A 678 10.57 -2.37 11.57
CA GLU A 678 11.85 -3.07 11.70
C GLU A 678 11.93 -3.99 12.94
N ALA A 679 11.03 -3.79 13.90
CA ALA A 679 11.02 -4.51 15.17
C ALA A 679 9.75 -5.34 15.38
N VAL A 680 8.59 -4.86 14.89
CA VAL A 680 7.29 -5.52 15.10
C VAL A 680 6.38 -5.37 13.90
N LYS A 681 5.43 -6.30 13.77
CA LYS A 681 4.42 -6.32 12.72
C LYS A 681 3.03 -6.32 13.35
N VAL A 682 2.03 -5.87 12.60
CA VAL A 682 0.62 -6.00 12.99
C VAL A 682 0.29 -7.49 13.21
N GLY A 683 -0.42 -7.79 14.28
CA GLY A 683 -0.73 -9.16 14.70
C GLY A 683 0.30 -9.81 15.65
N ASP A 684 1.50 -9.22 15.81
CA ASP A 684 2.48 -9.73 16.76
C ASP A 684 1.94 -9.64 18.19
N VAL A 685 2.17 -10.71 18.96
CA VAL A 685 1.89 -10.73 20.40
C VAL A 685 3.14 -10.24 21.14
N VAL A 686 3.02 -9.11 21.80
CA VAL A 686 4.14 -8.42 22.44
C VAL A 686 3.89 -8.22 23.93
N LYS A 687 4.97 -8.25 24.73
CA LYS A 687 4.92 -7.84 26.13
C LYS A 687 5.17 -6.34 26.21
N VAL A 688 4.34 -5.67 26.98
CA VAL A 688 4.39 -4.21 27.19
C VAL A 688 4.27 -3.86 28.65
N VAL A 689 4.90 -2.76 29.03
CA VAL A 689 4.76 -2.15 30.36
C VAL A 689 3.96 -0.87 30.23
N VAL A 690 2.97 -0.69 31.07
CA VAL A 690 2.20 0.56 31.15
C VAL A 690 3.07 1.66 31.71
N LEU A 691 3.30 2.74 30.94
CA LEU A 691 4.05 3.92 31.37
C LEU A 691 3.15 4.94 32.06
N SER A 692 2.02 5.24 31.43
CA SER A 692 1.03 6.19 31.97
C SER A 692 -0.37 5.89 31.41
N VAL A 693 -1.39 6.25 32.18
CA VAL A 693 -2.79 6.18 31.79
C VAL A 693 -3.42 7.54 31.98
N ASP A 694 -3.96 8.13 30.95
CA ASP A 694 -4.74 9.37 30.97
C ASP A 694 -6.20 9.05 30.67
N GLU A 695 -6.99 8.83 31.72
CA GLU A 695 -8.40 8.47 31.62
C GLU A 695 -9.24 9.56 30.96
N LYS A 696 -8.89 10.85 31.17
CA LYS A 696 -9.64 11.99 30.61
C LYS A 696 -9.49 12.08 29.10
N ARG A 697 -8.29 11.79 28.58
CA ARG A 697 -7.98 11.82 27.16
C ARG A 697 -8.05 10.47 26.48
N HIS A 698 -8.42 9.43 27.23
CA HIS A 698 -8.42 8.04 26.76
C HIS A 698 -7.08 7.64 26.09
N ARG A 699 -5.96 7.94 26.75
CA ARG A 699 -4.63 7.61 26.24
C ARG A 699 -3.88 6.71 27.19
N ILE A 700 -3.26 5.66 26.62
CA ILE A 700 -2.41 4.72 27.35
C ILE A 700 -1.05 4.75 26.67
N SER A 701 0.00 5.09 27.42
CA SER A 701 1.38 5.03 26.94
C SER A 701 2.03 3.72 27.42
N LEU A 702 2.65 3.03 26.49
CA LEU A 702 3.25 1.72 26.73
C LEU A 702 4.73 1.70 26.35
N SER A 703 5.48 0.77 26.89
CA SER A 703 6.87 0.48 26.52
C SER A 703 7.07 -1.02 26.33
N MET A 704 7.59 -1.40 25.18
CA MET A 704 8.10 -2.76 24.92
C MET A 704 9.53 -2.91 25.44
N LYS A 705 10.29 -1.83 25.39
CA LYS A 705 11.70 -1.75 25.81
C LYS A 705 11.90 -2.06 27.29
N GLN A 706 10.90 -1.78 28.14
CA GLN A 706 10.94 -2.02 29.57
C GLN A 706 10.38 -3.38 29.96
N ALA A 707 9.67 -4.08 29.08
CA ALA A 707 9.13 -5.40 29.33
C ALA A 707 10.26 -6.41 29.64
N GLY A 708 10.09 -7.21 30.68
CA GLY A 708 11.08 -8.17 31.15
C GLY A 708 12.24 -7.58 31.97
N LYS A 709 12.25 -6.24 32.22
CA LYS A 709 13.24 -5.57 33.07
C LYS A 709 12.73 -5.29 34.48
N THR A 710 11.45 -5.42 34.73
CA THR A 710 10.84 -5.17 36.03
C THR A 710 11.24 -6.30 36.98
N LYS A 711 12.25 -6.07 37.84
CA LYS A 711 12.52 -6.92 38.99
C LYS A 711 11.33 -6.77 39.92
N ALA A 712 10.81 -7.93 40.41
CA ALA A 712 9.86 -7.98 41.50
C ALA A 712 10.38 -7.11 42.66
N VAL A 713 9.56 -6.15 43.12
CA VAL A 713 9.71 -5.47 44.40
C VAL A 713 8.93 -6.23 45.43
#